data_bdacfc5878b69eb3583eb1810c0fe594
#
_entry.id   bdacfc5878b69eb3583eb1810c0fe594
#
_cell.length_a   1.000
_cell.length_b   1.000
_cell.length_c   1.000
_cell.angle_alpha   90.00
_cell.angle_beta   90.00
_cell.angle_gamma   90.00
#
_symmetry.space_group_name_H-M   'P 1'
#
loop_
_entity.id
_entity.type
_entity.pdbx_description
1 polymer ?
#
loop_
_entity_poly.entity_id
_entity_poly.type
_entity_poly.pdbx_seq_one_letter_code
_entity_poly.pdbx_strand_id
1 'polypeptide(L)'
;MLAILTRATTRRPLTVIAVWVLFLVLGFALGTGVFGKLSDDVPDVPGTESEMASEYLDEVSPTGETLTGVVAGVAVSDPGLRAQVERAVAELRTVDGVAAVPDPYVTRGLIAEDGQALIVPVTLSSGLDDDAEDTAIDSAVDRIEKIDAPEVHVSGGPLLGKQLGGQAQEDVKKAELISLPIVVVLLFVIFGGLRAAGLPLLVAVSGIAGAFLALFAFSQVTDISVHAIQVTTMLGLGLAVDYALLMVVRFREERRHTDDVVEAVLRTVSRAGRTVLFSGLTVAVCLTGLLVFPSTFLRSMGLAVAAVVVVDMLAALTLLPALLTRFGAKIAPAKVLPDGEEGKVFARLATFAARRPLAVLVAAVPVLLLLALPATGMRINLGDATQLPTSSEARQLQDTVRAHFPPGTGVTPITVVLKPGADAATADRISDLSPTTRVRTLPGGTTVLELQPSGSVDGSAATDLVQRIRDVRGDEPVQVTGPAAQLVDFREMLADRAPWAAATVLLGIFALLFAFTGSVLIPLRTIATTLLSLGAALGVVVWVFQDGHLAGLLGSEELGSLSLTAPPLIIAIAFGLAMDYELFILARMREARLQSGDDREAVVTGLRRSGRVVTCAALLLAVVFGAFMTGGFAPILQIGLGLTLAVLIDATLVRMLLVPATMALLGRRAWWAPGWLRRAHDRFGLHEEAPPAAPELTKQH
;
A
#
# COMPACT_ATOMS: atom_id res chain seq x y z
N MET A 1 -29.96 12.85 4.70
CA MET A 1 -29.27 12.67 3.42
C MET A 1 -29.42 11.24 2.88
N LEU A 2 -29.03 10.20 3.60
CA LEU A 2 -29.17 8.79 3.17
C LEU A 2 -30.61 8.39 2.79
N ALA A 3 -31.63 8.78 3.58
CA ALA A 3 -33.02 8.49 3.27
C ALA A 3 -33.53 9.09 1.96
N ILE A 4 -33.04 10.30 1.60
CA ILE A 4 -33.39 10.95 0.33
C ILE A 4 -32.72 10.22 -0.82
N LEU A 5 -31.43 9.88 -0.67
CA LEU A 5 -30.65 9.14 -1.65
C LEU A 5 -31.28 7.78 -1.94
N THR A 6 -31.64 7.04 -0.88
CA THR A 6 -32.26 5.71 -0.99
C THR A 6 -33.64 5.77 -1.66
N ARG A 7 -34.45 6.77 -1.33
CA ARG A 7 -35.74 6.96 -2.01
C ARG A 7 -35.58 7.29 -3.51
N ALA A 8 -34.55 8.06 -3.87
CA ALA A 8 -34.24 8.33 -5.26
C ALA A 8 -33.79 7.07 -6.01
N THR A 9 -32.91 6.28 -5.41
CA THR A 9 -32.39 5.04 -6.01
C THR A 9 -33.47 3.93 -6.14
N THR A 10 -34.39 3.83 -5.17
CA THR A 10 -35.49 2.85 -5.22
C THR A 10 -36.62 3.26 -6.18
N ARG A 11 -36.84 4.57 -6.35
CA ARG A 11 -37.87 5.06 -7.29
C ARG A 11 -37.45 4.94 -8.76
N ARG A 12 -36.15 5.09 -9.07
CA ARG A 12 -35.62 5.06 -10.45
C ARG A 12 -34.39 4.14 -10.56
N PRO A 13 -34.52 2.85 -10.24
CA PRO A 13 -33.36 1.96 -10.17
C PRO A 13 -32.64 1.80 -11.52
N LEU A 14 -33.39 1.75 -12.64
CA LEU A 14 -32.80 1.63 -13.98
C LEU A 14 -31.97 2.86 -14.36
N THR A 15 -32.40 4.07 -13.97
CA THR A 15 -31.63 5.30 -14.23
C THR A 15 -30.31 5.28 -13.46
N VAL A 16 -30.34 4.84 -12.18
CA VAL A 16 -29.12 4.73 -11.37
C VAL A 16 -28.17 3.69 -11.97
N ILE A 17 -28.70 2.52 -12.35
CA ILE A 17 -27.88 1.48 -13.01
C ILE A 17 -27.30 2.02 -14.33
N ALA A 18 -28.07 2.71 -15.15
CA ALA A 18 -27.59 3.28 -16.41
C ALA A 18 -26.48 4.34 -16.20
N VAL A 19 -26.62 5.18 -15.16
CA VAL A 19 -25.56 6.15 -14.80
C VAL A 19 -24.28 5.42 -14.37
N TRP A 20 -24.38 4.36 -13.57
CA TRP A 20 -23.22 3.58 -13.17
C TRP A 20 -22.60 2.79 -14.33
N VAL A 21 -23.40 2.26 -15.26
CA VAL A 21 -22.90 1.63 -16.50
C VAL A 21 -22.15 2.65 -17.36
N LEU A 22 -22.71 3.86 -17.51
CA LEU A 22 -22.02 4.95 -18.20
C LEU A 22 -20.70 5.31 -17.50
N PHE A 23 -20.74 5.43 -16.17
CA PHE A 23 -19.54 5.71 -15.36
C PHE A 23 -18.48 4.61 -15.50
N LEU A 24 -18.90 3.34 -15.54
CA LEU A 24 -18.02 2.20 -15.78
C LEU A 24 -17.39 2.28 -17.19
N VAL A 25 -18.19 2.53 -18.23
CA VAL A 25 -17.68 2.66 -19.60
C VAL A 25 -16.68 3.83 -19.71
N LEU A 26 -17.00 4.99 -19.13
CA LEU A 26 -16.11 6.14 -19.11
C LEU A 26 -14.84 5.83 -18.27
N GLY A 27 -14.98 5.11 -17.16
CA GLY A 27 -13.88 4.72 -16.31
C GLY A 27 -12.85 3.85 -17.02
N PHE A 28 -13.29 2.89 -17.81
CA PHE A 28 -12.36 2.08 -18.62
C PHE A 28 -11.91 2.78 -19.90
N ALA A 29 -12.76 3.60 -20.55
CA ALA A 29 -12.40 4.27 -21.80
C ALA A 29 -11.41 5.44 -21.59
N LEU A 30 -11.63 6.26 -20.57
CA LEU A 30 -10.81 7.43 -20.26
C LEU A 30 -9.79 7.15 -19.15
N GLY A 31 -10.20 6.37 -18.13
CA GLY A 31 -9.38 6.09 -16.97
C GLY A 31 -8.10 5.32 -17.30
N THR A 32 -8.12 4.46 -18.33
CA THR A 32 -6.92 3.79 -18.82
C THR A 32 -5.88 4.75 -19.40
N GLY A 33 -6.26 5.97 -19.75
CA GLY A 33 -5.31 7.00 -20.15
C GLY A 33 -4.35 7.45 -19.05
N VAL A 34 -4.59 7.04 -17.79
CA VAL A 34 -3.64 7.28 -16.69
C VAL A 34 -2.33 6.54 -16.91
N PHE A 35 -2.35 5.35 -17.55
CA PHE A 35 -1.16 4.53 -17.76
C PHE A 35 -0.06 5.23 -18.59
N GLY A 36 -0.41 6.15 -19.47
CA GLY A 36 0.54 6.96 -20.24
C GLY A 36 1.02 8.23 -19.52
N LYS A 37 0.69 8.43 -18.24
CA LYS A 37 1.04 9.60 -17.44
C LYS A 37 1.58 9.23 -16.06
N LEU A 38 2.04 8.02 -15.91
CA LEU A 38 2.59 7.54 -14.65
C LEU A 38 4.05 7.96 -14.56
N SER A 39 4.43 8.41 -13.39
CA SER A 39 5.83 8.66 -13.03
C SER A 39 6.39 7.42 -12.34
N ASP A 40 7.51 6.93 -12.85
CA ASP A 40 8.29 5.85 -12.24
C ASP A 40 9.31 6.39 -11.23
N ASP A 41 9.30 7.72 -11.02
CA ASP A 41 10.30 8.40 -10.21
C ASP A 41 10.40 7.82 -8.81
N VAL A 42 11.63 7.60 -8.41
CA VAL A 42 12.04 7.33 -7.04
C VAL A 42 11.41 8.39 -6.15
N PRO A 43 11.06 8.06 -4.90
CA PRO A 43 10.30 8.94 -4.01
C PRO A 43 10.99 10.29 -3.79
N ASP A 44 10.78 11.21 -4.69
CA ASP A 44 11.23 12.58 -4.56
C ASP A 44 10.53 13.30 -3.42
N VAL A 45 11.29 14.01 -2.66
CA VAL A 45 10.78 14.86 -1.58
C VAL A 45 11.02 16.31 -1.95
N PRO A 46 9.99 17.01 -2.48
CA PRO A 46 10.12 18.39 -2.92
C PRO A 46 10.72 19.32 -1.86
N GLY A 47 11.73 20.07 -2.28
CA GLY A 47 12.42 21.07 -1.45
C GLY A 47 13.51 20.51 -0.54
N THR A 48 13.89 19.23 -0.68
CA THR A 48 15.06 18.68 0.00
C THR A 48 16.36 19.08 -0.71
N GLU A 49 17.46 18.94 0.02
CA GLU A 49 18.77 19.24 -0.52
C GLU A 49 19.13 18.35 -1.72
N SER A 50 18.85 17.06 -1.63
CA SER A 50 19.17 16.11 -2.67
C SER A 50 18.41 16.38 -3.97
N GLU A 51 17.15 16.83 -3.87
CA GLU A 51 16.35 17.20 -5.03
C GLU A 51 16.86 18.52 -5.65
N MET A 52 17.03 19.56 -4.84
CA MET A 52 17.57 20.85 -5.33
C MET A 52 18.96 20.70 -5.99
N ALA A 53 19.76 19.74 -5.52
CA ALA A 53 21.05 19.44 -6.13
C ALA A 53 20.90 18.69 -7.46
N SER A 54 19.92 17.76 -7.56
CA SER A 54 19.63 17.06 -8.80
C SER A 54 19.11 18.02 -9.86
N GLU A 55 18.09 18.83 -9.53
CA GLU A 55 17.56 19.86 -10.44
C GLU A 55 18.65 20.82 -10.95
N TYR A 56 19.52 21.26 -10.04
CA TYR A 56 20.63 22.15 -10.42
C TYR A 56 21.62 21.47 -11.39
N LEU A 57 21.91 20.17 -11.18
CA LEU A 57 22.77 19.41 -12.09
C LEU A 57 22.13 19.24 -13.46
N ASP A 58 20.84 18.98 -13.51
CA ASP A 58 20.09 18.83 -14.75
C ASP A 58 20.06 20.13 -15.57
N GLU A 59 20.04 21.30 -14.89
CA GLU A 59 20.13 22.59 -15.56
C GLU A 59 21.54 22.89 -16.10
N VAL A 60 22.59 22.58 -15.32
CA VAL A 60 23.97 22.99 -15.65
C VAL A 60 24.70 21.98 -16.53
N SER A 61 24.39 20.72 -16.39
CA SER A 61 25.01 19.62 -17.15
C SER A 61 24.03 18.48 -17.31
N PRO A 62 23.01 18.63 -18.15
CA PRO A 62 22.07 17.54 -18.39
C PRO A 62 22.84 16.33 -18.91
N THR A 63 22.87 15.29 -18.11
CA THR A 63 23.43 13.97 -18.47
C THR A 63 22.27 13.00 -18.63
N GLY A 64 22.28 12.26 -19.74
CA GLY A 64 21.32 11.18 -19.89
C GLY A 64 21.61 10.02 -18.93
N GLU A 65 20.63 9.19 -18.72
CA GLU A 65 20.73 8.02 -17.87
C GLU A 65 21.71 6.98 -18.43
N THR A 66 22.21 6.09 -17.57
CA THR A 66 23.21 5.10 -17.97
C THR A 66 22.67 3.69 -17.80
N LEU A 67 22.65 2.93 -18.89
CA LEU A 67 22.48 1.48 -18.89
C LEU A 67 23.80 0.80 -18.57
N THR A 68 23.75 -0.33 -17.93
CA THR A 68 24.90 -1.15 -17.61
C THR A 68 24.72 -2.55 -18.21
N GLY A 69 25.61 -2.94 -19.13
CA GLY A 69 25.75 -4.30 -19.55
C GLY A 69 26.86 -4.98 -18.77
N VAL A 70 26.66 -6.23 -18.33
CA VAL A 70 27.70 -7.07 -17.75
C VAL A 70 27.88 -8.31 -18.63
N VAL A 71 29.13 -8.66 -18.89
CA VAL A 71 29.50 -9.87 -19.63
C VAL A 71 30.45 -10.69 -18.77
N ALA A 72 30.10 -11.95 -18.49
CA ALA A 72 30.87 -12.82 -17.63
C ALA A 72 30.88 -14.30 -18.11
N GLY A 73 31.67 -15.12 -17.41
CA GLY A 73 31.77 -16.56 -17.67
C GLY A 73 32.79 -16.95 -18.74
N VAL A 74 33.49 -15.97 -19.35
CA VAL A 74 34.63 -16.17 -20.26
C VAL A 74 35.76 -15.25 -19.83
N ALA A 75 37.01 -15.71 -19.93
CA ALA A 75 38.15 -14.87 -19.63
C ALA A 75 38.15 -13.60 -20.53
N VAL A 76 38.21 -12.43 -19.92
CA VAL A 76 38.18 -11.14 -20.63
C VAL A 76 39.36 -11.00 -21.62
N SER A 77 40.43 -11.76 -21.39
CA SER A 77 41.59 -11.84 -22.31
C SER A 77 41.36 -12.71 -23.55
N ASP A 78 40.22 -13.39 -23.68
CA ASP A 78 39.88 -14.19 -24.88
C ASP A 78 39.76 -13.27 -26.09
N PRO A 79 40.53 -13.57 -27.19
CA PRO A 79 40.50 -12.72 -28.38
C PRO A 79 39.15 -12.68 -29.10
N GLY A 80 38.37 -13.77 -28.99
CA GLY A 80 37.03 -13.87 -29.60
C GLY A 80 36.05 -12.96 -28.88
N LEU A 81 36.02 -13.03 -27.53
CA LEU A 81 35.21 -12.15 -26.69
C LEU A 81 35.59 -10.68 -26.90
N ARG A 82 36.89 -10.39 -26.89
CA ARG A 82 37.39 -9.03 -27.08
C ARG A 82 36.91 -8.42 -28.40
N ALA A 83 37.04 -9.18 -29.49
CA ALA A 83 36.62 -8.72 -30.82
C ALA A 83 35.08 -8.48 -30.88
N GLN A 84 34.30 -9.24 -30.14
CA GLN A 84 32.84 -9.07 -30.06
C GLN A 84 32.49 -7.81 -29.26
N VAL A 85 33.11 -7.62 -28.08
CA VAL A 85 32.86 -6.45 -27.24
C VAL A 85 33.30 -5.15 -27.92
N GLU A 86 34.50 -5.13 -28.57
CA GLU A 86 34.97 -3.97 -29.34
C GLU A 86 34.00 -3.63 -30.49
N ARG A 87 33.44 -4.63 -31.16
CA ARG A 87 32.42 -4.45 -32.21
C ARG A 87 31.11 -3.90 -31.60
N ALA A 88 30.61 -4.50 -30.52
CA ALA A 88 29.41 -4.04 -29.85
C ALA A 88 29.54 -2.58 -29.37
N VAL A 89 30.67 -2.20 -28.79
CA VAL A 89 30.99 -0.81 -28.40
C VAL A 89 30.99 0.13 -29.62
N ALA A 90 31.59 -0.31 -30.74
CA ALA A 90 31.60 0.50 -31.97
C ALA A 90 30.21 0.70 -32.56
N GLU A 91 29.36 -0.34 -32.54
CA GLU A 91 27.96 -0.29 -33.00
C GLU A 91 27.10 0.56 -32.04
N LEU A 92 27.26 0.41 -30.72
CA LEU A 92 26.53 1.19 -29.71
C LEU A 92 26.78 2.70 -29.88
N ARG A 93 28.00 3.11 -30.21
CA ARG A 93 28.33 4.52 -30.47
C ARG A 93 27.65 5.12 -31.69
N THR A 94 27.06 4.28 -32.56
CA THR A 94 26.32 4.72 -33.77
C THR A 94 24.81 4.73 -33.55
N VAL A 95 24.32 4.33 -32.38
CA VAL A 95 22.90 4.33 -32.04
C VAL A 95 22.44 5.77 -31.78
N ASP A 96 21.38 6.17 -32.45
CA ASP A 96 20.74 7.45 -32.19
C ASP A 96 20.21 7.46 -30.74
N GLY A 97 20.51 8.51 -30.01
CA GLY A 97 20.15 8.61 -28.59
C GLY A 97 21.23 8.10 -27.61
N VAL A 98 22.36 7.57 -28.08
CA VAL A 98 23.50 7.21 -27.24
C VAL A 98 24.53 8.33 -27.25
N ALA A 99 24.85 8.85 -26.06
CA ALA A 99 25.84 9.94 -25.90
C ALA A 99 27.26 9.43 -25.71
N ALA A 100 27.46 8.34 -24.96
CA ALA A 100 28.80 7.83 -24.66
C ALA A 100 28.78 6.31 -24.37
N VAL A 101 29.82 5.63 -24.86
CA VAL A 101 30.10 4.23 -24.54
C VAL A 101 31.61 4.09 -24.30
N PRO A 102 32.06 4.10 -23.04
CA PRO A 102 33.44 3.84 -22.68
C PRO A 102 33.87 2.43 -23.10
N ASP A 103 35.07 2.33 -23.64
CA ASP A 103 35.64 1.02 -24.00
C ASP A 103 36.16 0.33 -22.73
N PRO A 104 35.67 -0.87 -22.37
CA PRO A 104 36.09 -1.59 -21.19
C PRO A 104 37.58 -1.90 -21.16
N TYR A 105 38.19 -2.14 -22.30
CA TYR A 105 39.62 -2.48 -22.39
C TYR A 105 40.56 -1.29 -22.23
N VAL A 106 40.04 -0.06 -22.33
CA VAL A 106 40.81 1.18 -22.18
C VAL A 106 40.50 1.86 -20.84
N THR A 107 39.24 1.75 -20.38
CA THR A 107 38.77 2.44 -19.19
C THR A 107 39.01 1.60 -17.94
N ARG A 108 39.75 2.13 -16.98
CA ARG A 108 40.02 1.43 -15.72
C ARG A 108 38.73 1.18 -14.92
N GLY A 109 38.66 0.01 -14.30
CA GLY A 109 37.56 -0.36 -13.39
C GLY A 109 36.37 -0.97 -14.09
N LEU A 110 36.37 -1.11 -15.42
CA LEU A 110 35.32 -1.80 -16.19
C LEU A 110 35.62 -3.29 -16.41
N ILE A 111 36.82 -3.74 -16.09
CA ILE A 111 37.20 -5.15 -16.09
C ILE A 111 37.38 -5.59 -14.62
N ALA A 112 36.80 -6.71 -14.27
CA ALA A 112 36.93 -7.31 -12.95
C ALA A 112 38.38 -7.72 -12.67
N GLU A 113 38.81 -7.64 -11.40
CA GLU A 113 40.19 -7.98 -11.01
C GLU A 113 40.55 -9.44 -11.25
N ASP A 114 39.55 -10.33 -11.23
CA ASP A 114 39.71 -11.74 -11.54
C ASP A 114 39.79 -12.05 -13.05
N GLY A 115 39.53 -11.05 -13.89
CA GLY A 115 39.55 -11.18 -15.34
C GLY A 115 38.44 -12.05 -15.93
N GLN A 116 37.36 -12.32 -15.16
CA GLN A 116 36.25 -13.17 -15.59
C GLN A 116 34.98 -12.39 -15.95
N ALA A 117 34.94 -11.09 -15.73
CA ALA A 117 33.80 -10.24 -16.06
C ALA A 117 34.24 -8.84 -16.53
N LEU A 118 33.41 -8.22 -17.36
CA LEU A 118 33.54 -6.84 -17.75
C LEU A 118 32.19 -6.12 -17.76
N ILE A 119 32.24 -4.80 -17.62
CA ILE A 119 31.07 -3.90 -17.65
C ILE A 119 31.14 -3.04 -18.90
N VAL A 120 30.01 -2.92 -19.62
CA VAL A 120 29.80 -2.03 -20.78
C VAL A 120 28.76 -0.97 -20.36
N PRO A 121 29.18 0.21 -19.89
CA PRO A 121 28.24 1.28 -19.59
C PRO A 121 27.84 2.02 -20.87
N VAL A 122 26.54 2.29 -21.03
CA VAL A 122 25.96 3.04 -22.17
C VAL A 122 25.20 4.23 -21.61
N THR A 123 25.74 5.43 -21.81
CA THR A 123 25.07 6.67 -21.39
C THR A 123 24.19 7.17 -22.53
N LEU A 124 22.92 7.39 -22.25
CA LEU A 124 21.96 7.95 -23.19
C LEU A 124 22.16 9.46 -23.35
N SER A 125 21.63 10.04 -24.41
CA SER A 125 21.59 11.48 -24.59
C SER A 125 20.53 12.10 -23.69
N SER A 126 20.81 13.26 -23.13
CA SER A 126 19.82 14.02 -22.37
C SER A 126 18.74 14.60 -23.28
N GLY A 127 17.52 14.73 -22.74
CA GLY A 127 16.40 15.40 -23.41
C GLY A 127 15.79 14.60 -24.58
N LEU A 128 15.95 13.29 -24.59
CA LEU A 128 15.19 12.41 -25.47
C LEU A 128 13.70 12.44 -25.06
N ASP A 129 12.81 12.32 -26.02
CA ASP A 129 11.43 12.00 -25.71
C ASP A 129 11.31 10.49 -25.39
N ASP A 130 10.20 10.10 -24.74
CA ASP A 130 9.99 8.73 -24.25
C ASP A 130 10.15 7.67 -25.37
N ASP A 131 9.64 7.96 -26.59
CA ASP A 131 9.70 7.04 -27.73
C ASP A 131 11.15 6.90 -28.25
N ALA A 132 11.92 7.99 -28.30
CA ALA A 132 13.32 7.98 -28.71
C ALA A 132 14.21 7.31 -27.66
N GLU A 133 13.94 7.54 -26.38
CA GLU A 133 14.64 6.89 -25.28
C GLU A 133 14.40 5.37 -25.31
N ASP A 134 13.16 4.92 -25.44
CA ASP A 134 12.80 3.51 -25.55
C ASP A 134 13.51 2.84 -26.73
N THR A 135 13.53 3.51 -27.90
CA THR A 135 14.21 3.01 -29.07
C THR A 135 15.73 2.88 -28.87
N ALA A 136 16.33 3.84 -28.18
CA ALA A 136 17.76 3.82 -27.84
C ALA A 136 18.10 2.69 -26.87
N ILE A 137 17.26 2.50 -25.83
CA ILE A 137 17.37 1.42 -24.83
C ILE A 137 17.30 0.07 -25.54
N ASP A 138 16.23 -0.19 -26.30
CA ASP A 138 16.02 -1.46 -26.97
C ASP A 138 17.17 -1.78 -27.94
N SER A 139 17.64 -0.75 -28.64
CA SER A 139 18.78 -0.87 -29.55
C SER A 139 20.09 -1.17 -28.81
N ALA A 140 20.29 -0.61 -27.62
CA ALA A 140 21.49 -0.86 -26.82
C ALA A 140 21.45 -2.27 -26.22
N VAL A 141 20.31 -2.69 -25.67
CA VAL A 141 20.10 -4.04 -25.14
C VAL A 141 20.37 -5.09 -26.22
N ASP A 142 19.72 -4.97 -27.40
CA ASP A 142 19.87 -5.91 -28.52
C ASP A 142 21.33 -6.08 -28.99
N ARG A 143 22.17 -5.03 -28.88
CA ARG A 143 23.58 -5.13 -29.25
C ARG A 143 24.46 -5.77 -28.18
N ILE A 144 24.17 -5.53 -26.91
CA ILE A 144 24.93 -6.13 -25.81
C ILE A 144 24.59 -7.62 -25.70
N GLU A 145 23.32 -7.99 -25.82
CA GLU A 145 22.86 -9.39 -25.77
C GLU A 145 23.39 -10.26 -26.91
N LYS A 146 23.84 -9.65 -28.03
CA LYS A 146 24.49 -10.38 -29.15
C LYS A 146 25.92 -10.81 -28.84
N ILE A 147 26.50 -10.39 -27.71
CA ILE A 147 27.82 -10.88 -27.31
C ILE A 147 27.68 -12.34 -26.86
N ASP A 148 28.42 -13.22 -27.51
CA ASP A 148 28.38 -14.66 -27.24
C ASP A 148 29.21 -15.00 -25.98
N ALA A 149 28.57 -14.92 -24.83
CA ALA A 149 29.14 -15.28 -23.55
C ALA A 149 28.08 -16.01 -22.67
N PRO A 150 28.50 -16.85 -21.72
CA PRO A 150 27.58 -17.61 -20.86
C PRO A 150 26.64 -16.72 -20.03
N GLU A 151 27.11 -15.56 -19.61
CA GLU A 151 26.35 -14.61 -18.80
C GLU A 151 26.47 -13.23 -19.45
N VAL A 152 25.34 -12.75 -19.98
CA VAL A 152 25.20 -11.38 -20.52
C VAL A 152 23.90 -10.82 -19.97
N HIS A 153 24.00 -9.76 -19.18
CA HIS A 153 22.84 -9.11 -18.57
C HIS A 153 22.90 -7.61 -18.75
N VAL A 154 21.74 -6.99 -19.01
CA VAL A 154 21.63 -5.54 -19.18
C VAL A 154 20.57 -4.98 -18.25
N SER A 155 20.91 -3.93 -17.50
CA SER A 155 19.96 -3.19 -16.67
C SER A 155 20.54 -1.82 -16.27
N GLY A 156 19.94 -1.17 -15.28
CA GLY A 156 20.35 0.16 -14.81
C GLY A 156 19.59 1.29 -15.48
N GLY A 157 19.66 2.48 -14.89
CA GLY A 157 18.92 3.65 -15.35
C GLY A 157 17.43 3.37 -15.56
N PRO A 158 16.84 3.86 -16.66
CA PRO A 158 15.41 3.72 -16.93
C PRO A 158 14.96 2.26 -17.12
N LEU A 159 15.87 1.38 -17.57
CA LEU A 159 15.56 -0.04 -17.76
C LEU A 159 15.26 -0.76 -16.44
N LEU A 160 15.95 -0.38 -15.34
CA LEU A 160 15.66 -0.93 -14.01
C LEU A 160 14.24 -0.53 -13.56
N GLY A 161 13.84 0.73 -13.73
CA GLY A 161 12.49 1.20 -13.41
C GLY A 161 11.42 0.42 -14.20
N LYS A 162 11.63 0.23 -15.51
CA LYS A 162 10.73 -0.59 -16.34
C LYS A 162 10.65 -2.05 -15.88
N GLN A 163 11.76 -2.65 -15.48
CA GLN A 163 11.80 -4.03 -14.97
C GLN A 163 11.09 -4.14 -13.62
N LEU A 164 11.27 -3.18 -12.71
CA LEU A 164 10.55 -3.13 -11.44
C LEU A 164 9.04 -2.94 -11.65
N GLY A 165 8.65 -1.99 -12.48
CA GLY A 165 7.25 -1.72 -12.80
C GLY A 165 6.59 -2.89 -13.54
N GLY A 166 7.27 -3.50 -14.50
CA GLY A 166 6.82 -4.69 -15.23
C GLY A 166 6.57 -5.88 -14.31
N GLN A 167 7.54 -6.20 -13.45
CA GLN A 167 7.40 -7.29 -12.46
C GLN A 167 6.23 -7.02 -11.52
N ALA A 168 6.09 -5.79 -11.05
CA ALA A 168 4.98 -5.43 -10.18
C ALA A 168 3.62 -5.60 -10.86
N GLN A 169 3.49 -5.25 -12.15
CA GLN A 169 2.27 -5.47 -12.91
C GLN A 169 1.97 -6.96 -13.14
N GLU A 170 2.99 -7.77 -13.42
CA GLU A 170 2.82 -9.22 -13.55
C GLU A 170 2.35 -9.85 -12.25
N ASP A 171 2.93 -9.46 -11.13
CA ASP A 171 2.54 -9.94 -9.80
C ASP A 171 1.10 -9.57 -9.45
N VAL A 172 0.66 -8.35 -9.77
CA VAL A 172 -0.73 -7.93 -9.59
C VAL A 172 -1.67 -8.79 -10.44
N LYS A 173 -1.37 -8.97 -11.74
CA LYS A 173 -2.17 -9.83 -12.64
C LYS A 173 -2.24 -11.26 -12.11
N LYS A 174 -1.13 -11.82 -11.64
CA LYS A 174 -1.06 -13.16 -11.05
C LYS A 174 -1.91 -13.26 -9.79
N ALA A 175 -1.79 -12.28 -8.88
CA ALA A 175 -2.58 -12.22 -7.66
C ALA A 175 -4.09 -12.12 -7.95
N GLU A 176 -4.50 -11.30 -8.91
CA GLU A 176 -5.90 -11.19 -9.34
C GLU A 176 -6.41 -12.50 -9.96
N LEU A 177 -5.62 -13.15 -10.80
CA LEU A 177 -5.98 -14.43 -11.42
C LEU A 177 -6.19 -15.54 -10.39
N ILE A 178 -5.44 -15.52 -9.29
CA ILE A 178 -5.56 -16.48 -8.18
C ILE A 178 -6.72 -16.09 -7.25
N SER A 179 -6.78 -14.82 -6.83
CA SER A 179 -7.74 -14.38 -5.82
C SER A 179 -9.17 -14.33 -6.34
N LEU A 180 -9.41 -13.88 -7.56
CA LEU A 180 -10.75 -13.67 -8.10
C LEU A 180 -11.59 -14.97 -8.15
N PRO A 181 -11.11 -16.11 -8.67
CA PRO A 181 -11.85 -17.36 -8.61
C PRO A 181 -12.17 -17.80 -7.18
N ILE A 182 -11.21 -17.67 -6.26
CA ILE A 182 -11.39 -18.05 -4.84
C ILE A 182 -12.44 -17.15 -4.20
N VAL A 183 -12.39 -15.84 -4.43
CA VAL A 183 -13.37 -14.86 -3.94
C VAL A 183 -14.77 -15.19 -4.48
N VAL A 184 -14.90 -15.52 -5.77
CA VAL A 184 -16.18 -15.92 -6.38
C VAL A 184 -16.75 -17.17 -5.71
N VAL A 185 -15.91 -18.19 -5.49
CA VAL A 185 -16.32 -19.43 -4.79
C VAL A 185 -16.72 -19.13 -3.34
N LEU A 186 -15.92 -18.33 -2.63
CA LEU A 186 -16.25 -17.95 -1.26
C LEU A 186 -17.56 -17.16 -1.17
N LEU A 187 -17.77 -16.19 -2.06
CA LEU A 187 -19.02 -15.43 -2.13
C LEU A 187 -20.21 -16.37 -2.43
N PHE A 188 -20.02 -17.35 -3.32
CA PHE A 188 -21.05 -18.35 -3.61
C PHE A 188 -21.39 -19.18 -2.36
N VAL A 189 -20.38 -19.63 -1.61
CA VAL A 189 -20.55 -20.39 -0.36
C VAL A 189 -21.25 -19.55 0.72
N ILE A 190 -20.81 -18.28 0.88
CA ILE A 190 -21.35 -17.37 1.90
C ILE A 190 -22.83 -17.04 1.61
N PHE A 191 -23.14 -16.72 0.36
CA PHE A 191 -24.49 -16.32 -0.04
C PHE A 191 -25.41 -17.48 -0.44
N GLY A 192 -24.85 -18.64 -0.77
CA GLY A 192 -25.62 -19.82 -1.19
C GLY A 192 -26.34 -19.62 -2.52
N GLY A 193 -25.88 -18.72 -3.40
CA GLY A 193 -26.52 -18.50 -4.70
C GLY A 193 -25.76 -17.51 -5.59
N LEU A 194 -25.66 -17.83 -6.88
CA LEU A 194 -24.88 -17.06 -7.86
C LEU A 194 -25.35 -15.62 -8.02
N ARG A 195 -26.66 -15.37 -7.91
CA ARG A 195 -27.21 -14.00 -8.04
C ARG A 195 -26.82 -13.10 -6.90
N ALA A 196 -26.80 -13.61 -5.67
CA ALA A 196 -26.37 -12.86 -4.51
C ALA A 196 -24.84 -12.65 -4.50
N ALA A 197 -24.08 -13.65 -4.96
CA ALA A 197 -22.62 -13.57 -5.09
C ALA A 197 -22.18 -12.62 -6.21
N GLY A 198 -22.94 -12.48 -7.27
CA GLY A 198 -22.60 -11.58 -8.39
C GLY A 198 -22.75 -10.08 -8.07
N LEU A 199 -23.58 -9.70 -7.09
CA LEU A 199 -23.77 -8.29 -6.76
C LEU A 199 -22.50 -7.62 -6.22
N PRO A 200 -21.75 -8.20 -5.26
CA PRO A 200 -20.48 -7.64 -4.81
C PRO A 200 -19.46 -7.47 -5.94
N LEU A 201 -19.40 -8.42 -6.86
CA LEU A 201 -18.47 -8.33 -8.01
C LEU A 201 -18.82 -7.19 -8.96
N LEU A 202 -20.12 -6.94 -9.22
CA LEU A 202 -20.54 -5.79 -10.01
C LEU A 202 -20.17 -4.45 -9.35
N VAL A 203 -20.31 -4.38 -8.03
CA VAL A 203 -19.87 -3.20 -7.24
C VAL A 203 -18.36 -3.03 -7.36
N ALA A 204 -17.58 -4.11 -7.23
CA ALA A 204 -16.12 -4.07 -7.31
C ALA A 204 -15.62 -3.60 -8.69
N VAL A 205 -16.18 -4.14 -9.78
CA VAL A 205 -15.81 -3.69 -11.14
C VAL A 205 -16.14 -2.21 -11.34
N SER A 206 -17.27 -1.74 -10.80
CA SER A 206 -17.65 -0.32 -10.86
C SER A 206 -16.73 0.56 -10.01
N GLY A 207 -16.25 0.05 -8.89
CA GLY A 207 -15.28 0.70 -7.99
C GLY A 207 -13.94 0.91 -8.67
N ILE A 208 -13.39 -0.15 -9.26
CA ILE A 208 -12.11 -0.11 -9.98
C ILE A 208 -12.19 0.87 -11.18
N ALA A 209 -13.24 0.78 -11.99
CA ALA A 209 -13.44 1.69 -13.13
C ALA A 209 -13.51 3.16 -12.69
N GLY A 210 -14.22 3.43 -11.58
CA GLY A 210 -14.32 4.77 -11.03
C GLY A 210 -13.03 5.29 -10.40
N ALA A 211 -12.26 4.39 -9.82
CA ALA A 211 -10.94 4.75 -9.29
C ALA A 211 -9.97 5.12 -10.42
N PHE A 212 -9.95 4.37 -11.52
CA PHE A 212 -9.14 4.73 -12.70
C PHE A 212 -9.55 6.08 -13.30
N LEU A 213 -10.86 6.36 -13.36
CA LEU A 213 -11.35 7.67 -13.82
C LEU A 213 -10.89 8.79 -12.89
N ALA A 214 -10.93 8.57 -11.58
CA ALA A 214 -10.47 9.56 -10.60
C ALA A 214 -8.95 9.78 -10.69
N LEU A 215 -8.16 8.70 -10.83
CA LEU A 215 -6.72 8.78 -11.04
C LEU A 215 -6.37 9.53 -12.34
N PHE A 216 -7.08 9.25 -13.42
CA PHE A 216 -6.92 10.00 -14.67
C PHE A 216 -7.24 11.47 -14.50
N ALA A 217 -8.27 11.81 -13.73
CA ALA A 217 -8.59 13.21 -13.42
C ALA A 217 -7.47 13.86 -12.56
N PHE A 218 -6.92 13.14 -11.59
CA PHE A 218 -5.81 13.63 -10.78
C PHE A 218 -4.52 13.78 -11.60
N SER A 219 -4.25 12.88 -12.56
CA SER A 219 -3.06 12.95 -13.42
C SER A 219 -3.04 14.19 -14.34
N GLN A 220 -4.15 14.96 -14.43
CA GLN A 220 -4.14 16.24 -15.14
C GLN A 220 -3.59 17.40 -14.28
N VAL A 221 -3.41 17.19 -12.97
CA VAL A 221 -3.09 18.25 -11.99
C VAL A 221 -1.86 17.91 -11.15
N THR A 222 -1.53 16.62 -11.03
CA THR A 222 -0.40 16.13 -10.23
C THR A 222 0.12 14.82 -10.82
N ASP A 223 1.40 14.56 -10.62
CA ASP A 223 2.02 13.31 -11.02
C ASP A 223 1.48 12.16 -10.18
N ILE A 224 1.24 11.04 -10.83
CA ILE A 224 0.70 9.82 -10.22
C ILE A 224 1.74 8.71 -10.33
N SER A 225 2.15 8.17 -9.21
CA SER A 225 3.06 7.03 -9.15
C SER A 225 2.43 5.76 -9.72
N VAL A 226 3.21 4.95 -10.43
CA VAL A 226 2.83 3.59 -10.89
C VAL A 226 2.28 2.73 -9.75
N HIS A 227 2.84 2.87 -8.55
CA HIS A 227 2.38 2.14 -7.37
C HIS A 227 0.95 2.50 -6.92
N ALA A 228 0.44 3.69 -7.28
CA ALA A 228 -0.93 4.08 -6.97
C ALA A 228 -1.96 3.17 -7.66
N ILE A 229 -1.66 2.68 -8.87
CA ILE A 229 -2.54 1.76 -9.60
C ILE A 229 -2.59 0.41 -8.90
N GLN A 230 -1.43 -0.12 -8.46
CA GLN A 230 -1.35 -1.40 -7.77
C GLN A 230 -2.22 -1.43 -6.51
N VAL A 231 -2.12 -0.37 -5.70
CA VAL A 231 -2.91 -0.23 -4.48
C VAL A 231 -4.40 -0.04 -4.79
N THR A 232 -4.71 0.68 -5.88
CA THR A 232 -6.08 0.92 -6.34
C THR A 232 -6.80 -0.38 -6.69
N THR A 233 -6.18 -1.26 -7.47
CA THR A 233 -6.78 -2.54 -7.88
C THR A 233 -6.91 -3.49 -6.71
N MET A 234 -5.86 -3.60 -5.88
CA MET A 234 -5.83 -4.45 -4.70
C MET A 234 -6.92 -4.10 -3.69
N LEU A 235 -7.07 -2.80 -3.37
CA LEU A 235 -8.06 -2.34 -2.39
C LEU A 235 -9.46 -2.23 -2.97
N GLY A 236 -9.60 -1.81 -4.23
CA GLY A 236 -10.90 -1.67 -4.87
C GLY A 236 -11.69 -2.96 -4.87
N LEU A 237 -11.04 -4.08 -5.22
CA LEU A 237 -11.70 -5.39 -5.12
C LEU A 237 -12.08 -5.76 -3.68
N GLY A 238 -11.14 -5.58 -2.74
CA GLY A 238 -11.33 -5.96 -1.34
C GLY A 238 -12.47 -5.17 -0.67
N LEU A 239 -12.40 -3.83 -0.71
CA LEU A 239 -13.36 -2.94 -0.05
C LEU A 239 -14.75 -3.00 -0.68
N ALA A 240 -14.84 -3.00 -2.02
CA ALA A 240 -16.13 -3.10 -2.70
C ALA A 240 -16.88 -4.37 -2.35
N VAL A 241 -16.17 -5.52 -2.35
CA VAL A 241 -16.75 -6.81 -1.97
C VAL A 241 -17.21 -6.77 -0.52
N ASP A 242 -16.45 -6.16 0.36
CA ASP A 242 -16.74 -6.07 1.78
C ASP A 242 -17.99 -5.22 2.08
N TYR A 243 -18.05 -3.99 1.55
CA TYR A 243 -19.24 -3.14 1.71
C TYR A 243 -20.50 -3.79 1.11
N ALA A 244 -20.35 -4.42 -0.04
CA ALA A 244 -21.46 -5.14 -0.66
C ALA A 244 -21.89 -6.37 0.16
N LEU A 245 -20.94 -7.10 0.76
CA LEU A 245 -21.21 -8.22 1.65
C LEU A 245 -22.11 -7.79 2.82
N LEU A 246 -21.72 -6.72 3.53
CA LEU A 246 -22.49 -6.18 4.65
C LEU A 246 -23.91 -5.81 4.25
N MET A 247 -24.08 -5.15 3.13
CA MET A 247 -25.37 -4.72 2.62
C MET A 247 -26.25 -5.89 2.18
N VAL A 248 -25.68 -6.86 1.43
CA VAL A 248 -26.44 -8.04 0.94
C VAL A 248 -26.85 -8.97 2.10
N VAL A 249 -25.96 -9.18 3.08
CA VAL A 249 -26.31 -9.97 4.28
C VAL A 249 -27.46 -9.30 5.01
N ARG A 250 -27.38 -7.97 5.23
CA ARG A 250 -28.46 -7.23 5.91
C ARG A 250 -29.75 -7.27 5.12
N PHE A 251 -29.71 -7.09 3.80
CA PHE A 251 -30.89 -7.20 2.94
C PHE A 251 -31.57 -8.57 3.09
N ARG A 252 -30.81 -9.66 3.12
CA ARG A 252 -31.37 -11.02 3.31
C ARG A 252 -31.96 -11.23 4.71
N GLU A 253 -31.43 -10.54 5.74
CA GLU A 253 -32.05 -10.51 7.08
C GLU A 253 -33.38 -9.76 7.06
N GLU A 254 -33.45 -8.56 6.45
CA GLU A 254 -34.68 -7.77 6.37
C GLU A 254 -35.76 -8.46 5.53
N ARG A 255 -35.37 -9.23 4.49
CA ARG A 255 -36.30 -10.08 3.71
C ARG A 255 -36.96 -11.19 4.50
N ARG A 256 -36.51 -11.50 5.72
CA ARG A 256 -37.22 -12.41 6.65
C ARG A 256 -38.47 -11.77 7.27
N HIS A 257 -38.50 -10.42 7.31
CA HIS A 257 -39.54 -9.67 8.01
C HIS A 257 -40.51 -8.97 7.08
N THR A 258 -40.21 -8.88 5.81
CA THR A 258 -41.11 -8.30 4.79
C THR A 258 -40.90 -8.93 3.41
N ASP A 259 -41.99 -9.17 2.70
CA ASP A 259 -41.96 -9.62 1.32
C ASP A 259 -41.82 -8.46 0.33
N ASP A 260 -42.00 -7.22 0.78
CA ASP A 260 -41.74 -6.03 -0.05
C ASP A 260 -40.25 -5.78 -0.16
N VAL A 261 -39.74 -5.92 -1.39
CA VAL A 261 -38.33 -5.72 -1.73
C VAL A 261 -37.89 -4.28 -1.47
N VAL A 262 -38.76 -3.30 -1.79
CA VAL A 262 -38.43 -1.87 -1.63
C VAL A 262 -38.30 -1.54 -0.14
N GLU A 263 -39.23 -2.03 0.66
CA GLU A 263 -39.16 -1.86 2.11
C GLU A 263 -37.91 -2.51 2.71
N ALA A 264 -37.56 -3.73 2.29
CA ALA A 264 -36.35 -4.40 2.72
C ALA A 264 -35.09 -3.61 2.36
N VAL A 265 -35.01 -3.01 1.15
CA VAL A 265 -33.90 -2.13 0.73
C VAL A 265 -33.84 -0.86 1.58
N LEU A 266 -34.98 -0.19 1.82
CA LEU A 266 -35.03 1.01 2.67
C LEU A 266 -34.52 0.72 4.09
N ARG A 267 -34.95 -0.40 4.70
CA ARG A 267 -34.49 -0.84 6.01
C ARG A 267 -32.99 -1.20 6.01
N THR A 268 -32.54 -1.83 4.94
CA THR A 268 -31.11 -2.19 4.77
C THR A 268 -30.22 -0.95 4.75
N VAL A 269 -30.52 0.03 3.90
CA VAL A 269 -29.72 1.25 3.79
C VAL A 269 -29.80 2.11 5.05
N SER A 270 -30.97 2.17 5.72
CA SER A 270 -31.08 2.93 6.96
C SER A 270 -30.19 2.38 8.09
N ARG A 271 -29.90 1.07 8.11
CA ARG A 271 -29.10 0.39 9.14
C ARG A 271 -27.67 0.11 8.68
N ALA A 272 -27.49 -0.76 7.68
CA ALA A 272 -26.18 -1.12 7.19
C ALA A 272 -25.51 -0.01 6.37
N GLY A 273 -26.29 0.78 5.59
CA GLY A 273 -25.75 1.89 4.81
C GLY A 273 -25.14 2.99 5.66
N ARG A 274 -25.62 3.23 6.87
CA ARG A 274 -24.97 4.15 7.82
C ARG A 274 -23.60 3.60 8.23
N THR A 275 -23.51 2.32 8.54
CA THR A 275 -22.23 1.69 8.90
C THR A 275 -21.24 1.80 7.74
N VAL A 276 -21.65 1.50 6.50
CA VAL A 276 -20.80 1.64 5.31
C VAL A 276 -20.35 3.08 5.10
N LEU A 277 -21.23 4.08 5.32
CA LEU A 277 -20.87 5.50 5.20
C LEU A 277 -19.78 5.89 6.22
N PHE A 278 -19.97 5.51 7.50
CA PHE A 278 -18.98 5.82 8.54
C PHE A 278 -17.67 5.08 8.34
N SER A 279 -17.76 3.81 7.97
CA SER A 279 -16.64 2.96 7.61
C SER A 279 -15.81 3.60 6.48
N GLY A 280 -16.44 3.91 5.35
CA GLY A 280 -15.76 4.58 4.24
C GLY A 280 -15.15 5.93 4.62
N LEU A 281 -15.83 6.74 5.44
CA LEU A 281 -15.29 8.00 5.93
C LEU A 281 -14.08 7.78 6.86
N THR A 282 -14.10 6.73 7.67
CA THR A 282 -12.99 6.42 8.58
C THR A 282 -11.75 5.99 7.79
N VAL A 283 -11.92 5.13 6.77
CA VAL A 283 -10.82 4.75 5.86
C VAL A 283 -10.30 5.98 5.12
N ALA A 284 -11.19 6.82 4.57
CA ALA A 284 -10.77 8.03 3.87
C ALA A 284 -9.97 8.98 4.80
N VAL A 285 -10.37 9.13 6.06
CA VAL A 285 -9.62 9.91 7.05
C VAL A 285 -8.26 9.29 7.36
N CYS A 286 -8.14 7.96 7.47
CA CYS A 286 -6.85 7.30 7.64
C CYS A 286 -5.88 7.65 6.50
N LEU A 287 -6.40 7.68 5.27
CA LEU A 287 -5.60 7.95 4.07
C LEU A 287 -5.19 9.42 3.92
N THR A 288 -5.96 10.36 4.52
CA THR A 288 -5.52 11.75 4.57
C THR A 288 -4.22 11.94 5.35
N GLY A 289 -3.84 10.98 6.20
CA GLY A 289 -2.54 10.96 6.86
C GLY A 289 -1.37 10.89 5.87
N LEU A 290 -1.54 10.23 4.72
CA LEU A 290 -0.52 10.19 3.66
C LEU A 290 -0.35 11.55 2.96
N LEU A 291 -1.36 12.41 2.96
CA LEU A 291 -1.29 13.74 2.35
C LEU A 291 -0.47 14.74 3.19
N VAL A 292 -0.15 14.40 4.44
CA VAL A 292 0.69 15.22 5.33
C VAL A 292 2.16 15.21 4.87
N PHE A 293 2.57 14.13 4.20
CA PHE A 293 3.92 13.99 3.67
C PHE A 293 4.06 14.80 2.37
N PRO A 294 5.13 15.57 2.17
CA PRO A 294 5.36 16.34 0.94
C PRO A 294 5.73 15.47 -0.28
N SER A 295 6.09 14.20 -0.07
CA SER A 295 6.45 13.28 -1.16
C SER A 295 5.29 13.07 -2.14
N THR A 296 5.55 13.27 -3.43
CA THR A 296 4.61 13.05 -4.54
C THR A 296 4.09 11.61 -4.56
N PHE A 297 4.99 10.67 -4.31
CA PHE A 297 4.70 9.25 -4.19
C PHE A 297 3.64 8.95 -3.11
N LEU A 298 3.86 9.38 -1.84
CA LEU A 298 2.91 9.13 -0.75
C LEU A 298 1.58 9.84 -0.94
N ARG A 299 1.59 11.07 -1.49
CA ARG A 299 0.38 11.84 -1.81
C ARG A 299 -0.45 11.17 -2.90
N SER A 300 0.19 10.74 -4.00
CA SER A 300 -0.51 10.06 -5.09
C SER A 300 -1.17 8.77 -4.62
N MET A 301 -0.50 8.00 -3.76
CA MET A 301 -1.08 6.81 -3.15
C MET A 301 -2.25 7.14 -2.22
N GLY A 302 -2.12 8.18 -1.38
CA GLY A 302 -3.19 8.63 -0.51
C GLY A 302 -4.44 9.07 -1.29
N LEU A 303 -4.25 9.82 -2.38
CA LEU A 303 -5.34 10.24 -3.28
C LEU A 303 -5.98 9.05 -4.00
N ALA A 304 -5.17 8.14 -4.53
CA ALA A 304 -5.63 6.95 -5.22
C ALA A 304 -6.56 6.10 -4.35
N VAL A 305 -6.10 5.75 -3.15
CA VAL A 305 -6.87 4.92 -2.23
C VAL A 305 -8.10 5.67 -1.70
N ALA A 306 -7.99 6.97 -1.42
CA ALA A 306 -9.15 7.76 -1.03
C ALA A 306 -10.23 7.79 -2.13
N ALA A 307 -9.84 7.91 -3.39
CA ALA A 307 -10.75 7.84 -4.53
C ALA A 307 -11.46 6.49 -4.61
N VAL A 308 -10.71 5.37 -4.49
CA VAL A 308 -11.26 4.01 -4.45
C VAL A 308 -12.32 3.90 -3.37
N VAL A 309 -11.98 4.28 -2.12
CA VAL A 309 -12.89 4.18 -0.98
C VAL A 309 -14.18 4.98 -1.19
N VAL A 310 -14.05 6.20 -1.71
CA VAL A 310 -15.23 7.07 -1.98
C VAL A 310 -16.09 6.45 -3.07
N VAL A 311 -15.51 5.96 -4.16
CA VAL A 311 -16.27 5.34 -5.26
C VAL A 311 -16.94 4.06 -4.80
N ASP A 312 -16.24 3.18 -4.08
CA ASP A 312 -16.79 1.93 -3.54
C ASP A 312 -17.93 2.19 -2.55
N MET A 313 -17.78 3.16 -1.67
CA MET A 313 -18.81 3.60 -0.75
C MET A 313 -20.04 4.12 -1.51
N LEU A 314 -19.85 4.96 -2.53
CA LEU A 314 -20.96 5.47 -3.35
C LEU A 314 -21.61 4.34 -4.13
N ALA A 315 -20.88 3.39 -4.68
CA ALA A 315 -21.42 2.22 -5.36
C ALA A 315 -22.25 1.35 -4.40
N ALA A 316 -21.74 1.09 -3.20
CA ALA A 316 -22.45 0.33 -2.16
C ALA A 316 -23.74 1.03 -1.68
N LEU A 317 -23.77 2.38 -1.66
CA LEU A 317 -24.91 3.17 -1.19
C LEU A 317 -25.91 3.55 -2.29
N THR A 318 -25.54 3.41 -3.58
CA THR A 318 -26.41 3.81 -4.70
C THR A 318 -26.63 2.70 -5.71
N LEU A 319 -25.56 2.15 -6.32
CA LEU A 319 -25.67 1.06 -7.30
C LEU A 319 -26.27 -0.20 -6.67
N LEU A 320 -25.72 -0.63 -5.55
CA LEU A 320 -26.17 -1.86 -4.91
C LEU A 320 -27.65 -1.79 -4.45
N PRO A 321 -28.17 -0.74 -3.80
CA PRO A 321 -29.61 -0.59 -3.54
C PRO A 321 -30.47 -0.62 -4.80
N ALA A 322 -30.01 -0.01 -5.90
CA ALA A 322 -30.74 -0.05 -7.18
C ALA A 322 -30.79 -1.49 -7.76
N LEU A 323 -29.66 -2.21 -7.70
CA LEU A 323 -29.58 -3.63 -8.10
C LEU A 323 -30.46 -4.51 -7.21
N LEU A 324 -30.43 -4.31 -5.89
CA LEU A 324 -31.29 -5.03 -4.94
C LEU A 324 -32.78 -4.74 -5.19
N THR A 325 -33.15 -3.52 -5.50
CA THR A 325 -34.52 -3.16 -5.85
C THR A 325 -34.98 -3.90 -7.12
N ARG A 326 -34.10 -4.02 -8.13
CA ARG A 326 -34.44 -4.63 -9.42
C ARG A 326 -34.39 -6.16 -9.41
N PHE A 327 -33.43 -6.76 -8.68
CA PHE A 327 -33.14 -8.17 -8.69
C PHE A 327 -33.39 -8.86 -7.35
N GLY A 328 -33.69 -8.13 -6.28
CA GLY A 328 -33.79 -8.63 -4.90
C GLY A 328 -34.89 -9.64 -4.68
N ALA A 329 -35.97 -9.61 -5.48
CA ALA A 329 -37.03 -10.63 -5.44
C ALA A 329 -36.50 -12.06 -5.73
N LYS A 330 -35.40 -12.14 -6.50
CA LYS A 330 -34.76 -13.42 -6.86
C LYS A 330 -33.69 -13.87 -5.87
N ILE A 331 -33.43 -13.08 -4.81
CA ILE A 331 -32.48 -13.40 -3.76
C ILE A 331 -33.20 -14.01 -2.59
N ALA A 332 -32.82 -15.24 -2.22
CA ALA A 332 -33.45 -15.94 -1.11
C ALA A 332 -33.19 -15.21 0.22
N PRO A 333 -34.21 -15.10 1.09
CA PRO A 333 -34.04 -14.66 2.47
C PRO A 333 -32.92 -15.45 3.19
N ALA A 334 -32.35 -14.88 4.22
CA ALA A 334 -31.41 -15.62 5.04
C ALA A 334 -32.07 -16.86 5.67
N LYS A 335 -31.38 -17.99 5.64
CA LYS A 335 -31.90 -19.23 6.26
C LYS A 335 -32.11 -19.02 7.76
N VAL A 336 -33.25 -19.47 8.28
CA VAL A 336 -33.48 -19.54 9.72
C VAL A 336 -32.78 -20.80 10.22
N LEU A 337 -31.75 -20.62 11.04
CA LEU A 337 -31.14 -21.74 11.77
C LEU A 337 -32.00 -21.99 13.02
N PRO A 338 -32.07 -23.25 13.54
CA PRO A 338 -32.77 -23.56 14.77
C PRO A 338 -32.36 -22.65 15.93
N ASP A 339 -33.30 -22.31 16.81
CA ASP A 339 -33.04 -21.42 17.94
C ASP A 339 -31.83 -21.89 18.75
N GLY A 340 -30.86 -20.98 18.88
CA GLY A 340 -29.61 -21.20 19.59
C GLY A 340 -28.46 -21.78 18.77
N GLU A 341 -28.61 -22.12 17.49
CA GLU A 341 -27.49 -22.59 16.63
C GLU A 341 -26.76 -21.45 15.92
N GLU A 342 -27.43 -20.34 15.73
CA GLU A 342 -26.84 -19.19 15.06
C GLU A 342 -25.72 -18.56 15.94
N GLY A 343 -24.47 -18.61 15.45
CA GLY A 343 -23.32 -17.98 16.11
C GLY A 343 -22.87 -18.60 17.44
N LYS A 344 -23.19 -19.89 17.73
CA LYS A 344 -22.78 -20.58 18.98
C LYS A 344 -21.28 -20.43 19.31
N VAL A 345 -20.41 -20.56 18.31
CA VAL A 345 -18.95 -20.46 18.50
C VAL A 345 -18.59 -19.06 18.96
N PHE A 346 -19.10 -18.03 18.28
CA PHE A 346 -18.88 -16.64 18.62
C PHE A 346 -19.45 -16.26 19.99
N ALA A 347 -20.64 -16.78 20.32
CA ALA A 347 -21.23 -16.59 21.64
C ALA A 347 -20.39 -17.24 22.75
N ARG A 348 -19.82 -18.43 22.53
CA ARG A 348 -18.93 -19.10 23.48
C ARG A 348 -17.63 -18.30 23.68
N LEU A 349 -17.00 -17.84 22.59
CA LEU A 349 -15.80 -17.01 22.62
C LEU A 349 -16.05 -15.69 23.36
N ALA A 350 -17.15 -14.99 23.02
CA ALA A 350 -17.53 -13.76 23.70
C ALA A 350 -17.83 -13.97 25.18
N THR A 351 -18.53 -15.07 25.53
CA THR A 351 -18.82 -15.40 26.94
C THR A 351 -17.54 -15.73 27.70
N PHE A 352 -16.61 -16.48 27.10
CA PHE A 352 -15.30 -16.77 27.68
C PHE A 352 -14.52 -15.48 27.94
N ALA A 353 -14.40 -14.61 26.93
CA ALA A 353 -13.70 -13.33 27.05
C ALA A 353 -14.35 -12.38 28.07
N ALA A 354 -15.69 -12.31 28.10
CA ALA A 354 -16.41 -11.47 29.03
C ALA A 354 -16.37 -12.01 30.50
N ARG A 355 -16.25 -13.34 30.68
CA ARG A 355 -16.14 -13.94 32.02
C ARG A 355 -14.74 -13.89 32.61
N ARG A 356 -13.69 -13.94 31.76
CA ARG A 356 -12.28 -13.94 32.17
C ARG A 356 -11.47 -12.85 31.45
N PRO A 357 -11.89 -11.58 31.53
CA PRO A 357 -11.30 -10.53 30.70
C PRO A 357 -9.83 -10.28 31.00
N LEU A 358 -9.40 -10.33 32.28
CA LEU A 358 -8.01 -10.17 32.66
C LEU A 358 -7.12 -11.30 32.13
N ALA A 359 -7.61 -12.55 32.17
CA ALA A 359 -6.85 -13.68 31.62
C ALA A 359 -6.65 -13.54 30.11
N VAL A 360 -7.68 -13.09 29.37
CA VAL A 360 -7.57 -12.81 27.93
C VAL A 360 -6.55 -11.69 27.66
N LEU A 361 -6.58 -10.60 28.41
CA LEU A 361 -5.62 -9.51 28.25
C LEU A 361 -4.19 -9.94 28.56
N VAL A 362 -3.99 -10.65 29.68
CA VAL A 362 -2.67 -11.15 30.09
C VAL A 362 -2.12 -12.19 29.11
N ALA A 363 -2.96 -12.92 28.41
CA ALA A 363 -2.51 -13.86 27.38
C ALA A 363 -2.27 -13.18 26.02
N ALA A 364 -3.23 -12.36 25.55
CA ALA A 364 -3.18 -11.84 24.17
C ALA A 364 -2.25 -10.63 24.01
N VAL A 365 -2.22 -9.70 24.99
CA VAL A 365 -1.40 -8.49 24.88
C VAL A 365 0.09 -8.78 24.83
N PRO A 366 0.68 -9.64 25.70
CA PRO A 366 2.10 -9.99 25.59
C PRO A 366 2.46 -10.70 24.30
N VAL A 367 1.57 -11.57 23.76
CA VAL A 367 1.79 -12.21 22.47
C VAL A 367 1.88 -11.18 21.35
N LEU A 368 0.94 -10.22 21.31
CA LEU A 368 0.96 -9.17 20.31
C LEU A 368 2.16 -8.24 20.47
N LEU A 369 2.57 -7.92 21.71
CA LEU A 369 3.78 -7.12 21.97
C LEU A 369 5.05 -7.87 21.54
N LEU A 370 5.12 -9.19 21.77
CA LEU A 370 6.24 -10.02 21.35
C LEU A 370 6.34 -10.03 19.81
N LEU A 371 5.21 -10.19 19.11
CA LEU A 371 5.16 -10.12 17.65
C LEU A 371 5.50 -8.72 17.13
N ALA A 372 5.19 -7.67 17.87
CA ALA A 372 5.50 -6.30 17.50
C ALA A 372 6.97 -5.90 17.75
N LEU A 373 7.71 -6.67 18.56
CA LEU A 373 9.07 -6.33 18.95
C LEU A 373 10.03 -6.10 17.76
N PRO A 374 10.05 -6.95 16.70
CA PRO A 374 10.91 -6.72 15.56
C PRO A 374 10.66 -5.38 14.84
N ALA A 375 9.42 -4.87 14.85
CA ALA A 375 9.10 -3.58 14.24
C ALA A 375 9.88 -2.40 14.84
N THR A 376 10.38 -2.51 16.07
CA THR A 376 11.20 -1.45 16.69
C THR A 376 12.58 -1.31 16.05
N GLY A 377 13.06 -2.35 15.36
CA GLY A 377 14.31 -2.36 14.60
C GLY A 377 14.12 -2.22 13.09
N MET A 378 12.94 -1.78 12.64
CA MET A 378 12.62 -1.66 11.21
C MET A 378 13.57 -0.70 10.50
N ARG A 379 14.11 -1.17 9.38
CA ARG A 379 14.92 -0.39 8.45
C ARG A 379 14.20 -0.31 7.13
N ILE A 380 14.30 0.83 6.45
CA ILE A 380 13.67 1.05 5.14
C ILE A 380 14.73 1.42 4.12
N ASN A 381 14.55 0.95 2.87
CA ASN A 381 15.43 1.28 1.74
C ASN A 381 14.63 1.72 0.50
N LEU A 382 15.32 2.37 -0.43
CA LEU A 382 14.75 2.80 -1.71
C LEU A 382 14.38 1.62 -2.62
N GLY A 383 15.08 0.52 -2.45
CA GLY A 383 14.99 -0.65 -3.32
C GLY A 383 16.05 -0.64 -4.42
N ASP A 384 16.57 -1.80 -4.67
CA ASP A 384 17.48 -2.09 -5.78
C ASP A 384 17.01 -3.38 -6.49
N ALA A 385 17.81 -3.89 -7.40
CA ALA A 385 17.49 -5.13 -8.09
C ALA A 385 17.31 -6.35 -7.17
N THR A 386 17.73 -6.28 -5.88
CA THR A 386 17.49 -7.37 -4.91
C THR A 386 16.01 -7.54 -4.56
N GLN A 387 15.18 -6.55 -4.85
CA GLN A 387 13.73 -6.65 -4.68
C GLN A 387 13.05 -7.46 -5.78
N LEU A 388 13.77 -7.76 -6.87
CA LEU A 388 13.28 -8.56 -7.99
C LEU A 388 13.57 -10.05 -7.78
N PRO A 389 12.84 -10.95 -8.46
CA PRO A 389 13.16 -12.37 -8.49
C PRO A 389 14.58 -12.61 -9.00
N THR A 390 15.22 -13.67 -8.53
CA THR A 390 16.57 -14.08 -8.97
C THR A 390 16.65 -14.40 -10.47
N SER A 391 15.50 -14.61 -11.11
CA SER A 391 15.40 -14.85 -12.56
C SER A 391 15.36 -13.57 -13.40
N SER A 392 15.23 -12.39 -12.79
CA SER A 392 15.18 -11.11 -13.52
C SER A 392 16.57 -10.67 -13.92
N GLU A 393 16.68 -10.03 -15.09
CA GLU A 393 17.96 -9.57 -15.63
C GLU A 393 18.68 -8.57 -14.73
N ALA A 394 17.95 -7.60 -14.18
CA ALA A 394 18.52 -6.64 -13.25
C ALA A 394 19.14 -7.31 -12.03
N ARG A 395 18.48 -8.37 -11.50
CA ARG A 395 19.00 -9.13 -10.36
C ARG A 395 20.24 -9.92 -10.75
N GLN A 396 20.22 -10.61 -11.88
CA GLN A 396 21.34 -11.38 -12.38
C GLN A 396 22.56 -10.47 -12.66
N LEU A 397 22.32 -9.30 -13.29
CA LEU A 397 23.36 -8.29 -13.44
C LEU A 397 23.98 -7.90 -12.10
N GLN A 398 23.15 -7.57 -11.13
CA GLN A 398 23.65 -7.15 -9.80
C GLN A 398 24.41 -8.25 -9.10
N ASP A 399 23.94 -9.50 -9.17
CA ASP A 399 24.59 -10.66 -8.54
C ASP A 399 25.92 -10.96 -9.23
N THR A 400 26.02 -10.89 -10.57
CA THR A 400 27.27 -11.04 -11.33
C THR A 400 28.27 -9.92 -11.01
N VAL A 401 27.80 -8.66 -10.93
CA VAL A 401 28.66 -7.53 -10.50
C VAL A 401 29.19 -7.76 -9.07
N ARG A 402 28.34 -8.18 -8.13
CA ARG A 402 28.76 -8.48 -6.75
C ARG A 402 29.75 -9.62 -6.64
N ALA A 403 29.65 -10.62 -7.55
CA ALA A 403 30.53 -11.79 -7.55
C ALA A 403 31.98 -11.48 -8.04
N HIS A 404 32.10 -10.58 -9.02
CA HIS A 404 33.38 -10.37 -9.72
C HIS A 404 34.04 -9.02 -9.41
N PHE A 405 33.25 -8.01 -9.01
CA PHE A 405 33.78 -6.67 -8.81
C PHE A 405 33.87 -6.30 -7.32
N PRO A 406 34.77 -5.36 -6.95
CA PRO A 406 34.87 -4.85 -5.58
C PRO A 406 33.53 -4.29 -5.07
N PRO A 407 33.26 -4.37 -3.77
CA PRO A 407 32.08 -3.79 -3.16
C PRO A 407 31.92 -2.31 -3.52
N GLY A 408 30.73 -1.93 -4.00
CA GLY A 408 30.42 -0.58 -4.47
C GLY A 408 30.54 -0.38 -5.97
N THR A 409 31.09 -1.33 -6.73
CA THR A 409 31.06 -1.26 -8.20
C THR A 409 29.63 -1.40 -8.70
N GLY A 410 29.25 -0.55 -9.67
CA GLY A 410 27.86 -0.51 -10.18
C GLY A 410 26.85 0.15 -9.24
N VAL A 411 27.29 0.61 -8.07
CA VAL A 411 26.47 1.41 -7.16
C VAL A 411 26.52 2.88 -7.60
N THR A 412 25.38 3.54 -7.66
CA THR A 412 25.31 4.97 -7.98
C THR A 412 26.08 5.78 -6.93
N PRO A 413 27.04 6.64 -7.34
CA PRO A 413 27.86 7.40 -6.40
C PRO A 413 27.02 8.43 -5.63
N ILE A 414 27.54 8.85 -4.49
CA ILE A 414 27.08 10.06 -3.81
C ILE A 414 27.67 11.24 -4.58
N THR A 415 26.81 12.10 -5.09
CA THR A 415 27.21 13.25 -5.89
C THR A 415 27.19 14.52 -5.04
N VAL A 416 28.32 15.19 -4.93
CA VAL A 416 28.45 16.45 -4.20
C VAL A 416 28.64 17.56 -5.19
N VAL A 417 27.78 18.56 -5.12
CA VAL A 417 27.75 19.72 -6.02
C VAL A 417 28.29 20.94 -5.28
N LEU A 418 29.47 21.40 -5.66
CA LEU A 418 30.03 22.63 -5.17
C LEU A 418 29.70 23.76 -6.16
N LYS A 419 28.82 24.66 -5.75
CA LYS A 419 28.41 25.80 -6.57
C LYS A 419 29.55 26.84 -6.66
N PRO A 420 29.54 27.74 -7.66
CA PRO A 420 30.52 28.78 -7.76
C PRO A 420 30.62 29.59 -6.47
N GLY A 421 31.85 29.75 -5.93
CA GLY A 421 32.12 30.43 -4.66
C GLY A 421 32.36 29.51 -3.46
N ALA A 422 32.21 28.18 -3.62
CA ALA A 422 32.62 27.20 -2.60
C ALA A 422 34.16 27.18 -2.46
N ASP A 423 34.67 27.02 -1.23
CA ASP A 423 36.10 26.94 -0.96
C ASP A 423 36.71 25.63 -1.48
N ALA A 424 37.83 25.74 -2.21
CA ALA A 424 38.57 24.57 -2.69
C ALA A 424 39.04 23.64 -1.54
N ALA A 425 39.37 24.20 -0.37
CA ALA A 425 39.74 23.42 0.81
C ALA A 425 38.58 22.56 1.32
N THR A 426 37.32 22.95 1.08
CA THR A 426 36.15 22.15 1.38
C THR A 426 36.01 20.96 0.41
N ALA A 427 36.30 21.18 -0.88
CA ALA A 427 36.36 20.11 -1.87
C ALA A 427 37.40 19.04 -1.51
N ASP A 428 38.60 19.47 -1.09
CA ASP A 428 39.66 18.56 -0.66
C ASP A 428 39.25 17.74 0.58
N ARG A 429 38.71 18.42 1.60
CA ARG A 429 38.21 17.74 2.83
C ARG A 429 37.10 16.70 2.54
N ILE A 430 36.21 17.02 1.60
CA ILE A 430 35.16 16.10 1.20
C ILE A 430 35.74 14.94 0.41
N SER A 431 36.68 15.21 -0.49
CA SER A 431 37.36 14.18 -1.28
C SER A 431 38.09 13.17 -0.42
N ASP A 432 38.69 13.60 0.69
CA ASP A 432 39.39 12.72 1.65
C ASP A 432 38.46 11.76 2.41
N LEU A 433 37.14 11.97 2.35
CA LEU A 433 36.17 11.07 3.02
C LEU A 433 35.98 9.72 2.30
N SER A 434 36.35 9.63 1.01
CA SER A 434 36.30 8.40 0.24
C SER A 434 37.57 8.21 -0.59
N PRO A 435 38.19 7.01 -0.57
CA PRO A 435 39.40 6.73 -1.36
C PRO A 435 39.13 6.72 -2.87
N THR A 436 37.87 6.63 -3.28
CA THR A 436 37.43 6.57 -4.68
C THR A 436 36.58 7.79 -5.02
N THR A 437 37.20 8.98 -5.03
CA THR A 437 36.52 10.22 -5.42
C THR A 437 36.90 10.59 -6.83
N ARG A 438 35.93 10.89 -7.67
CA ARG A 438 36.10 11.48 -8.99
C ARG A 438 35.74 12.97 -8.92
N VAL A 439 36.59 13.81 -9.49
CA VAL A 439 36.35 15.25 -9.52
C VAL A 439 36.09 15.66 -10.96
N ARG A 440 35.01 16.37 -11.22
CA ARG A 440 34.67 16.93 -12.53
C ARG A 440 34.27 18.39 -12.37
N THR A 441 34.86 19.26 -13.17
CA THR A 441 34.44 20.66 -13.23
C THR A 441 33.55 20.90 -14.43
N LEU A 442 32.37 21.46 -14.19
CA LEU A 442 31.38 21.78 -15.20
C LEU A 442 31.57 23.22 -15.77
N PRO A 443 31.00 23.50 -16.93
CA PRO A 443 30.89 24.87 -17.43
C PRO A 443 30.24 25.80 -16.39
N GLY A 444 30.77 27.01 -16.21
CA GLY A 444 30.24 27.93 -15.18
C GLY A 444 30.92 27.83 -13.82
N GLY A 445 31.92 26.94 -13.64
CA GLY A 445 32.73 26.88 -12.41
C GLY A 445 32.14 26.00 -11.29
N THR A 446 31.11 25.24 -11.58
CA THR A 446 30.58 24.24 -10.65
C THR A 446 31.50 23.02 -10.61
N THR A 447 31.90 22.59 -9.43
CA THR A 447 32.68 21.36 -9.24
C THR A 447 31.81 20.26 -8.71
N VAL A 448 31.87 19.10 -9.33
CA VAL A 448 31.11 17.88 -8.94
C VAL A 448 32.12 16.86 -8.44
N LEU A 449 31.85 16.35 -7.22
CA LEU A 449 32.59 15.25 -6.64
C LEU A 449 31.69 14.02 -6.62
N GLU A 450 32.12 12.93 -7.21
CA GLU A 450 31.45 11.64 -7.16
C GLU A 450 32.20 10.73 -6.20
N LEU A 451 31.60 10.49 -5.03
CA LEU A 451 32.16 9.64 -3.98
C LEU A 451 31.49 8.26 -4.03
N GLN A 452 32.33 7.24 -4.20
CA GLN A 452 31.81 5.87 -4.19
C GLN A 452 31.64 5.40 -2.74
N PRO A 453 30.40 5.01 -2.32
CA PRO A 453 30.20 4.45 -1.00
C PRO A 453 30.73 3.02 -0.92
N SER A 454 31.11 2.59 0.27
CA SER A 454 31.46 1.20 0.53
C SER A 454 30.19 0.39 0.77
N GLY A 455 29.89 -0.58 -0.08
CA GLY A 455 28.69 -1.44 0.04
C GLY A 455 27.46 -0.89 -0.71
N SER A 456 26.28 -1.26 -0.25
CA SER A 456 25.01 -0.86 -0.89
C SER A 456 24.65 0.62 -0.63
N VAL A 457 23.88 1.20 -1.53
CA VAL A 457 23.39 2.60 -1.45
C VAL A 457 22.60 2.87 -0.17
N ASP A 458 21.86 1.90 0.29
CA ASP A 458 20.98 1.94 1.47
C ASP A 458 21.67 1.51 2.77
N GLY A 459 22.93 1.04 2.65
CA GLY A 459 23.75 0.63 3.78
C GLY A 459 24.11 1.77 4.72
N SER A 460 24.40 1.45 6.00
CA SER A 460 24.81 2.47 6.97
C SER A 460 26.07 3.22 6.53
N ALA A 461 26.98 2.56 5.83
CA ALA A 461 28.20 3.19 5.33
C ALA A 461 27.93 4.32 4.33
N ALA A 462 26.96 4.13 3.42
CA ALA A 462 26.58 5.16 2.46
C ALA A 462 25.84 6.33 3.14
N THR A 463 24.85 6.02 3.98
CA THR A 463 24.10 7.05 4.71
C THR A 463 24.98 7.82 5.70
N ASP A 464 25.91 7.15 6.40
CA ASP A 464 26.89 7.81 7.28
C ASP A 464 27.87 8.69 6.49
N LEU A 465 28.23 8.28 5.27
CA LEU A 465 29.07 9.11 4.39
C LEU A 465 28.34 10.40 3.99
N VAL A 466 27.05 10.33 3.64
CA VAL A 466 26.23 11.53 3.37
C VAL A 466 26.23 12.49 4.56
N GLN A 467 26.00 11.96 5.78
CA GLN A 467 26.01 12.79 6.98
C GLN A 467 27.38 13.44 7.23
N ARG A 468 28.47 12.68 7.09
CA ARG A 468 29.84 13.22 7.23
C ARG A 468 30.14 14.32 6.19
N ILE A 469 29.66 14.17 4.95
CA ILE A 469 29.81 15.20 3.92
C ILE A 469 29.06 16.47 4.35
N ARG A 470 27.84 16.33 4.85
CA ARG A 470 27.02 17.43 5.35
C ARG A 470 27.66 18.12 6.56
N ASP A 471 28.29 17.38 7.46
CA ASP A 471 29.00 17.93 8.62
C ASP A 471 30.28 18.71 8.19
N VAL A 472 31.04 18.19 7.25
CA VAL A 472 32.30 18.78 6.78
C VAL A 472 32.08 20.06 5.98
N ARG A 473 30.97 20.16 5.21
CA ARG A 473 30.71 21.34 4.38
C ARG A 473 30.42 22.62 5.19
N GLY A 474 29.79 22.48 6.39
CA GLY A 474 29.34 23.65 7.17
C GLY A 474 28.33 24.50 6.40
N ASP A 475 28.53 25.82 6.38
CA ASP A 475 27.68 26.81 5.69
C ASP A 475 28.11 27.09 4.22
N GLU A 476 28.99 26.28 3.66
CA GLU A 476 29.43 26.43 2.27
C GLU A 476 28.32 26.13 1.26
N PRO A 477 28.32 26.73 0.05
CA PRO A 477 27.33 26.48 -0.99
C PRO A 477 27.57 25.14 -1.68
N VAL A 478 27.48 24.07 -0.89
CA VAL A 478 27.68 22.69 -1.28
C VAL A 478 26.39 21.91 -1.05
N GLN A 479 25.96 21.13 -2.03
CA GLN A 479 24.77 20.29 -1.96
C GLN A 479 25.13 18.85 -2.25
N VAL A 480 24.38 17.92 -1.66
CA VAL A 480 24.59 16.47 -1.81
C VAL A 480 23.37 15.83 -2.43
N THR A 481 23.57 15.03 -3.49
CA THR A 481 22.52 14.27 -4.16
C THR A 481 22.95 12.83 -4.45
N GLY A 482 22.09 12.10 -5.11
CA GLY A 482 22.22 10.67 -5.39
C GLY A 482 21.37 9.82 -4.43
N PRO A 483 21.15 8.55 -4.75
CA PRO A 483 20.17 7.70 -4.04
C PRO A 483 20.38 7.58 -2.54
N ALA A 484 21.65 7.58 -2.06
CA ALA A 484 21.94 7.56 -0.64
C ALA A 484 21.49 8.86 0.08
N ALA A 485 21.68 10.03 -0.56
CA ALA A 485 21.24 11.31 -0.02
C ALA A 485 19.70 11.43 -0.05
N GLN A 486 19.07 11.00 -1.13
CA GLN A 486 17.61 10.94 -1.25
C GLN A 486 16.99 10.05 -0.17
N LEU A 487 17.61 8.90 0.14
CA LEU A 487 17.15 8.02 1.22
C LEU A 487 17.28 8.69 2.60
N VAL A 488 18.36 9.40 2.86
CA VAL A 488 18.55 10.16 4.10
C VAL A 488 17.46 11.22 4.22
N ASP A 489 17.28 12.05 3.19
CA ASP A 489 16.27 13.10 3.17
C ASP A 489 14.84 12.55 3.32
N PHE A 490 14.56 11.43 2.69
CA PHE A 490 13.25 10.77 2.85
C PHE A 490 13.03 10.24 4.27
N ARG A 491 14.04 9.63 4.89
CA ARG A 491 13.96 9.15 6.29
C ARG A 491 13.75 10.32 7.26
N GLU A 492 14.46 11.42 7.06
CA GLU A 492 14.31 12.65 7.85
C GLU A 492 12.90 13.23 7.67
N MET A 493 12.42 13.35 6.44
CA MET A 493 11.06 13.80 6.15
C MET A 493 10.00 12.91 6.81
N LEU A 494 10.18 11.58 6.75
CA LEU A 494 9.26 10.66 7.43
C LEU A 494 9.27 10.89 8.95
N ALA A 495 10.46 11.00 9.56
CA ALA A 495 10.59 11.22 10.99
C ALA A 495 9.92 12.52 11.45
N ASP A 496 10.10 13.60 10.69
CA ASP A 496 9.53 14.91 11.00
C ASP A 496 8.02 14.98 10.79
N ARG A 497 7.50 14.30 9.77
CA ARG A 497 6.08 14.36 9.40
C ARG A 497 5.22 13.27 10.01
N ALA A 498 5.79 12.10 10.37
CA ALA A 498 5.04 11.00 10.95
C ALA A 498 4.24 11.37 12.21
N PRO A 499 4.74 12.20 13.16
CA PRO A 499 3.95 12.62 14.31
C PRO A 499 2.69 13.42 13.91
N TRP A 500 2.80 14.29 12.91
CA TRP A 500 1.68 15.09 12.39
C TRP A 500 0.68 14.25 11.63
N ALA A 501 1.15 13.31 10.80
CA ALA A 501 0.31 12.35 10.10
C ALA A 501 -0.45 11.47 11.12
N ALA A 502 0.25 10.93 12.12
CA ALA A 502 -0.36 10.16 13.19
C ALA A 502 -1.40 10.98 13.97
N ALA A 503 -1.07 12.23 14.36
CA ALA A 503 -2.01 13.11 15.06
C ALA A 503 -3.27 13.37 14.22
N THR A 504 -3.12 13.66 12.92
CA THR A 504 -4.25 13.90 12.00
C THR A 504 -5.17 12.68 11.91
N VAL A 505 -4.60 11.51 11.72
CA VAL A 505 -5.33 10.25 11.62
C VAL A 505 -6.01 9.91 12.95
N LEU A 506 -5.28 9.93 14.06
CA LEU A 506 -5.81 9.56 15.38
C LEU A 506 -6.90 10.51 15.85
N LEU A 507 -6.75 11.82 15.63
CA LEU A 507 -7.77 12.81 15.98
C LEU A 507 -9.01 12.67 15.07
N GLY A 508 -8.82 12.46 13.78
CA GLY A 508 -9.92 12.24 12.84
C GLY A 508 -10.74 11.00 13.19
N ILE A 509 -10.07 9.88 13.46
CA ILE A 509 -10.71 8.64 13.88
C ILE A 509 -11.39 8.80 15.22
N PHE A 510 -10.72 9.43 16.19
CA PHE A 510 -11.31 9.71 17.48
C PHE A 510 -12.62 10.51 17.33
N ALA A 511 -12.60 11.55 16.49
CA ALA A 511 -13.79 12.38 16.24
C ALA A 511 -14.92 11.59 15.59
N LEU A 512 -14.62 10.76 14.56
CA LEU A 512 -15.62 9.94 13.89
C LEU A 512 -16.21 8.87 14.79
N LEU A 513 -15.36 8.12 15.52
CA LEU A 513 -15.82 7.12 16.49
C LEU A 513 -16.60 7.75 17.64
N PHE A 514 -16.19 8.92 18.12
CA PHE A 514 -16.93 9.68 19.11
C PHE A 514 -18.30 10.12 18.57
N ALA A 515 -18.37 10.66 17.35
CA ALA A 515 -19.62 11.03 16.72
C ALA A 515 -20.58 9.84 16.53
N PHE A 516 -20.03 8.64 16.31
CA PHE A 516 -20.81 7.42 16.17
C PHE A 516 -21.26 6.82 17.51
N THR A 517 -20.37 6.78 18.52
CA THR A 517 -20.60 6.06 19.78
C THR A 517 -21.10 6.95 20.93
N GLY A 518 -20.77 8.25 20.90
CA GLY A 518 -20.97 9.17 22.02
C GLY A 518 -20.08 8.89 23.24
N SER A 519 -19.00 8.14 23.06
CA SER A 519 -18.05 7.74 24.10
C SER A 519 -16.64 8.19 23.80
N VAL A 520 -15.87 8.50 24.87
CA VAL A 520 -14.42 8.79 24.78
C VAL A 520 -13.59 7.52 24.93
N LEU A 521 -14.05 6.56 25.75
CA LEU A 521 -13.27 5.37 26.06
C LEU A 521 -13.27 4.34 24.93
N ILE A 522 -14.34 4.27 24.14
CA ILE A 522 -14.39 3.35 22.97
C ILE A 522 -13.34 3.74 21.94
N PRO A 523 -13.27 5.00 21.44
CA PRO A 523 -12.20 5.40 20.50
C PRO A 523 -10.79 5.13 21.03
N LEU A 524 -10.50 5.48 22.29
CA LEU A 524 -9.18 5.26 22.88
C LEU A 524 -8.80 3.77 22.93
N ARG A 525 -9.74 2.93 23.36
CA ARG A 525 -9.54 1.48 23.36
C ARG A 525 -9.30 0.94 21.93
N THR A 526 -10.14 1.35 20.98
CA THR A 526 -10.04 0.91 19.59
C THR A 526 -8.69 1.31 19.00
N ILE A 527 -8.27 2.56 19.15
CA ILE A 527 -6.94 3.02 18.70
C ILE A 527 -5.82 2.16 19.31
N ALA A 528 -5.87 1.93 20.63
CA ALA A 528 -4.85 1.15 21.33
C ALA A 528 -4.76 -0.31 20.81
N THR A 529 -5.91 -0.96 20.62
CA THR A 529 -5.94 -2.34 20.13
C THR A 529 -5.53 -2.44 18.66
N THR A 530 -5.86 -1.46 17.84
CA THR A 530 -5.45 -1.40 16.42
C THR A 530 -3.95 -1.14 16.28
N LEU A 531 -3.38 -0.21 17.05
CA LEU A 531 -1.94 0.01 17.06
C LEU A 531 -1.17 -1.23 17.49
N LEU A 532 -1.70 -1.98 18.45
CA LEU A 532 -1.10 -3.23 18.91
C LEU A 532 -1.14 -4.32 17.82
N SER A 533 -2.26 -4.49 17.13
CA SER A 533 -2.39 -5.48 16.05
C SER A 533 -1.55 -5.11 14.83
N LEU A 534 -1.48 -3.82 14.51
CA LEU A 534 -0.68 -3.30 13.42
C LEU A 534 0.82 -3.46 13.71
N GLY A 535 1.24 -3.12 14.93
CA GLY A 535 2.62 -3.36 15.38
C GLY A 535 3.01 -4.83 15.28
N ALA A 536 2.11 -5.74 15.67
CA ALA A 536 2.34 -7.19 15.55
C ALA A 536 2.46 -7.63 14.07
N ALA A 537 1.60 -7.13 13.18
CA ALA A 537 1.68 -7.45 11.76
C ALA A 537 3.00 -6.94 11.14
N LEU A 538 3.35 -5.68 11.40
CA LEU A 538 4.62 -5.10 10.93
C LEU A 538 5.84 -5.81 11.51
N GLY A 539 5.81 -6.19 12.78
CA GLY A 539 6.90 -6.94 13.40
C GLY A 539 7.15 -8.28 12.74
N VAL A 540 6.08 -8.99 12.34
CA VAL A 540 6.23 -10.23 11.57
C VAL A 540 6.78 -9.94 10.17
N VAL A 541 6.37 -8.87 9.50
CA VAL A 541 6.93 -8.48 8.19
C VAL A 541 8.43 -8.20 8.31
N VAL A 542 8.87 -7.46 9.34
CA VAL A 542 10.29 -7.23 9.63
C VAL A 542 11.01 -8.54 9.86
N TRP A 543 10.49 -9.40 10.72
CA TRP A 543 11.09 -10.71 11.06
C TRP A 543 11.24 -11.63 9.84
N VAL A 544 10.29 -11.57 8.89
CA VAL A 544 10.34 -12.39 7.67
C VAL A 544 11.31 -11.81 6.65
N PHE A 545 11.15 -10.55 6.26
CA PHE A 545 11.86 -9.99 5.11
C PHE A 545 13.17 -9.30 5.47
N GLN A 546 13.23 -8.57 6.59
CA GLN A 546 14.45 -7.91 7.01
C GLN A 546 15.43 -8.88 7.65
N ASP A 547 14.93 -9.76 8.56
CA ASP A 547 15.75 -10.70 9.31
C ASP A 547 15.85 -12.07 8.61
N GLY A 548 15.22 -12.26 7.46
CA GLY A 548 15.33 -13.45 6.60
C GLY A 548 14.59 -14.70 7.06
N HIS A 549 13.86 -14.65 8.20
CA HIS A 549 13.19 -15.83 8.74
C HIS A 549 11.99 -16.24 7.88
N LEU A 550 12.00 -17.45 7.37
CA LEU A 550 10.94 -18.00 6.50
C LEU A 550 10.80 -17.28 5.14
N ALA A 551 11.65 -16.33 4.78
CA ALA A 551 11.59 -15.59 3.50
C ALA A 551 11.62 -16.57 2.31
N GLY A 552 12.43 -17.62 2.36
CA GLY A 552 12.50 -18.64 1.32
C GLY A 552 11.19 -19.40 1.04
N LEU A 553 10.25 -19.47 2.00
CA LEU A 553 8.91 -20.03 1.77
C LEU A 553 8.05 -19.13 0.88
N LEU A 554 8.37 -17.83 0.83
CA LEU A 554 7.70 -16.84 0.01
C LEU A 554 8.46 -16.56 -1.29
N GLY A 555 9.52 -17.31 -1.59
CA GLY A 555 10.36 -17.08 -2.76
C GLY A 555 11.21 -15.81 -2.67
N SER A 556 11.43 -15.28 -1.45
CA SER A 556 12.28 -14.12 -1.18
C SER A 556 13.52 -14.54 -0.39
N GLU A 557 14.53 -13.68 -0.40
CA GLU A 557 15.74 -13.82 0.42
C GLU A 557 15.71 -12.84 1.60
N GLU A 558 16.74 -12.88 2.44
CA GLU A 558 16.98 -11.85 3.45
C GLU A 558 17.32 -10.53 2.77
N LEU A 559 16.49 -9.52 2.96
CA LEU A 559 16.67 -8.22 2.32
C LEU A 559 17.44 -7.23 3.21
N GLY A 560 17.59 -7.50 4.51
CA GLY A 560 18.22 -6.62 5.51
C GLY A 560 17.41 -5.36 5.85
N SER A 561 16.35 -5.08 5.10
CA SER A 561 15.48 -3.90 5.25
C SER A 561 14.14 -4.13 4.56
N LEU A 562 13.16 -3.29 4.83
CA LEU A 562 11.89 -3.26 4.11
C LEU A 562 11.92 -2.24 2.98
N SER A 563 11.11 -2.48 1.94
CA SER A 563 10.88 -1.47 0.92
C SER A 563 10.25 -0.22 1.53
N LEU A 564 10.72 0.94 1.10
CA LEU A 564 10.22 2.26 1.48
C LEU A 564 8.70 2.38 1.37
N THR A 565 8.10 1.72 0.38
CA THR A 565 6.68 1.79 0.06
C THR A 565 5.80 0.96 0.99
N ALA A 566 6.31 -0.16 1.52
CA ALA A 566 5.49 -1.14 2.22
C ALA A 566 5.00 -0.66 3.61
N PRO A 567 5.82 -0.16 4.55
CA PRO A 567 5.34 0.20 5.87
C PRO A 567 4.27 1.31 5.89
N PRO A 568 4.41 2.44 5.18
CA PRO A 568 3.39 3.49 5.17
C PRO A 568 2.04 2.98 4.64
N LEU A 569 2.07 2.13 3.60
CA LEU A 569 0.86 1.55 3.03
C LEU A 569 0.20 0.54 3.95
N ILE A 570 0.96 -0.38 4.52
CA ILE A 570 0.44 -1.35 5.48
C ILE A 570 -0.22 -0.61 6.64
N ILE A 571 0.43 0.43 7.18
CA ILE A 571 -0.10 1.24 8.28
C ILE A 571 -1.42 1.91 7.88
N ALA A 572 -1.43 2.65 6.78
CA ALA A 572 -2.58 3.44 6.37
C ALA A 572 -3.80 2.57 6.04
N ILE A 573 -3.56 1.49 5.28
CA ILE A 573 -4.62 0.58 4.82
C ILE A 573 -5.14 -0.28 5.96
N ALA A 574 -4.26 -0.96 6.71
CA ALA A 574 -4.67 -1.86 7.78
C ALA A 574 -5.37 -1.11 8.90
N PHE A 575 -4.91 0.13 9.22
CA PHE A 575 -5.58 0.98 10.21
C PHE A 575 -7.00 1.34 9.76
N GLY A 576 -7.18 1.70 8.48
CA GLY A 576 -8.49 1.96 7.91
C GLY A 576 -9.42 0.76 7.97
N LEU A 577 -8.97 -0.40 7.50
CA LEU A 577 -9.74 -1.66 7.50
C LEU A 577 -10.10 -2.15 8.91
N ALA A 578 -9.20 -1.95 9.88
CA ALA A 578 -9.49 -2.32 11.26
C ALA A 578 -10.67 -1.54 11.84
N MET A 579 -10.84 -0.28 11.46
CA MET A 579 -11.94 0.56 11.96
C MET A 579 -13.30 0.15 11.42
N ASP A 580 -13.38 -0.31 10.18
CA ASP A 580 -14.64 -0.64 9.49
C ASP A 580 -15.45 -1.69 10.24
N TYR A 581 -14.83 -2.78 10.56
CA TYR A 581 -15.49 -3.88 11.23
C TYR A 581 -15.71 -3.61 12.73
N GLU A 582 -14.86 -2.79 13.34
CA GLU A 582 -15.06 -2.36 14.73
C GLU A 582 -16.38 -1.61 14.86
N LEU A 583 -16.65 -0.67 13.94
CA LEU A 583 -17.91 0.06 13.88
C LEU A 583 -19.12 -0.88 13.73
N PHE A 584 -18.99 -1.93 12.89
CA PHE A 584 -20.07 -2.90 12.69
C PHE A 584 -20.38 -3.69 13.97
N ILE A 585 -19.35 -4.16 14.68
CA ILE A 585 -19.52 -4.89 15.95
C ILE A 585 -20.10 -3.97 17.00
N LEU A 586 -19.59 -2.74 17.13
CA LEU A 586 -20.08 -1.76 18.09
C LEU A 586 -21.54 -1.37 17.83
N ALA A 587 -21.95 -1.22 16.57
CA ALA A 587 -23.34 -0.97 16.22
C ALA A 587 -24.27 -2.09 16.74
N ARG A 588 -23.88 -3.36 16.55
CA ARG A 588 -24.65 -4.51 17.03
C ARG A 588 -24.64 -4.61 18.56
N MET A 589 -23.53 -4.32 19.22
CA MET A 589 -23.46 -4.27 20.68
C MET A 589 -24.34 -3.14 21.25
N ARG A 590 -24.35 -1.97 20.61
CA ARG A 590 -25.21 -0.85 21.00
C ARG A 590 -26.69 -1.17 20.82
N GLU A 591 -27.08 -1.78 19.70
CA GLU A 591 -28.44 -2.25 19.45
C GLU A 591 -28.89 -3.24 20.53
N ALA A 592 -28.06 -4.26 20.84
CA ALA A 592 -28.34 -5.24 21.87
C ALA A 592 -28.45 -4.61 23.27
N ARG A 593 -27.60 -3.64 23.59
CA ARG A 593 -27.64 -2.91 24.86
C ARG A 593 -28.94 -2.13 25.05
N LEU A 594 -29.40 -1.46 24.01
CA LEU A 594 -30.67 -0.72 24.05
C LEU A 594 -31.88 -1.66 24.27
N GLN A 595 -31.76 -2.92 23.85
CA GLN A 595 -32.82 -3.93 24.04
C GLN A 595 -32.78 -4.62 25.40
N SER A 596 -31.58 -5.00 25.90
CA SER A 596 -31.44 -5.80 27.13
C SER A 596 -31.18 -4.97 28.41
N GLY A 597 -30.57 -3.79 28.26
CA GLY A 597 -30.09 -2.99 29.39
C GLY A 597 -28.84 -3.56 30.10
N ASP A 598 -28.34 -4.74 29.72
CA ASP A 598 -27.16 -5.40 30.32
C ASP A 598 -25.95 -5.30 29.35
N ASP A 599 -24.87 -4.69 29.85
CA ASP A 599 -23.64 -4.48 29.07
C ASP A 599 -22.95 -5.81 28.68
N ARG A 600 -22.98 -6.83 29.54
CA ARG A 600 -22.37 -8.13 29.26
C ARG A 600 -23.18 -8.93 28.22
N GLU A 601 -24.48 -8.95 28.38
CA GLU A 601 -25.38 -9.57 27.44
C GLU A 601 -25.30 -8.91 26.06
N ALA A 602 -25.19 -7.58 26.03
CA ALA A 602 -24.99 -6.79 24.83
C ALA A 602 -23.72 -7.20 24.06
N VAL A 603 -22.60 -7.40 24.75
CA VAL A 603 -21.33 -7.84 24.17
C VAL A 603 -21.49 -9.24 23.54
N VAL A 604 -22.04 -10.19 24.27
CA VAL A 604 -22.22 -11.56 23.80
C VAL A 604 -23.20 -11.62 22.61
N THR A 605 -24.32 -10.91 22.71
CA THR A 605 -25.34 -10.86 21.65
C THR A 605 -24.84 -10.14 20.43
N GLY A 606 -24.10 -9.03 20.59
CA GLY A 606 -23.48 -8.28 19.51
C GLY A 606 -22.52 -9.17 18.72
N LEU A 607 -21.59 -9.85 19.41
CA LEU A 607 -20.62 -10.73 18.73
C LEU A 607 -21.28 -11.99 18.12
N ARG A 608 -22.29 -12.57 18.78
CA ARG A 608 -23.06 -13.68 18.22
C ARG A 608 -23.69 -13.35 16.87
N ARG A 609 -24.24 -12.12 16.73
CA ARG A 609 -24.91 -11.66 15.52
C ARG A 609 -23.95 -11.17 14.43
N SER A 610 -22.77 -10.65 14.80
CA SER A 610 -21.81 -10.05 13.85
C SER A 610 -20.63 -10.97 13.50
N GLY A 611 -20.24 -11.90 14.37
CA GLY A 611 -19.01 -12.66 14.28
C GLY A 611 -18.87 -13.43 12.96
N ARG A 612 -19.96 -14.09 12.48
CA ARG A 612 -19.93 -14.81 11.21
C ARG A 612 -19.64 -13.89 10.02
N VAL A 613 -20.29 -12.73 9.97
CA VAL A 613 -20.12 -11.77 8.87
C VAL A 613 -18.70 -11.23 8.86
N VAL A 614 -18.22 -10.82 10.01
CA VAL A 614 -16.86 -10.29 10.19
C VAL A 614 -15.79 -11.33 9.81
N THR A 615 -15.98 -12.59 10.23
CA THR A 615 -15.03 -13.67 9.88
C THR A 615 -15.05 -13.97 8.37
N CYS A 616 -16.24 -14.00 7.74
CA CYS A 616 -16.34 -14.20 6.29
C CYS A 616 -15.67 -13.08 5.51
N ALA A 617 -15.87 -11.84 5.94
CA ALA A 617 -15.26 -10.66 5.32
C ALA A 617 -13.74 -10.66 5.50
N ALA A 618 -13.26 -10.93 6.71
CA ALA A 618 -11.82 -11.05 6.98
C ALA A 618 -11.17 -12.18 6.14
N LEU A 619 -11.87 -13.31 5.96
CA LEU A 619 -11.39 -14.40 5.10
C LEU A 619 -11.29 -13.97 3.63
N LEU A 620 -12.29 -13.24 3.13
CA LEU A 620 -12.27 -12.71 1.76
C LEU A 620 -11.09 -11.76 1.56
N LEU A 621 -10.88 -10.81 2.48
CA LEU A 621 -9.73 -9.89 2.45
C LEU A 621 -8.40 -10.63 2.59
N ALA A 622 -8.30 -11.60 3.50
CA ALA A 622 -7.09 -12.40 3.66
C ALA A 622 -6.74 -13.20 2.39
N VAL A 623 -7.74 -13.66 1.64
CA VAL A 623 -7.51 -14.31 0.33
C VAL A 623 -7.04 -13.31 -0.70
N VAL A 624 -7.66 -12.12 -0.77
CA VAL A 624 -7.24 -11.08 -1.72
C VAL A 624 -5.80 -10.65 -1.44
N PHE A 625 -5.49 -10.26 -0.21
CA PHE A 625 -4.14 -9.81 0.15
C PHE A 625 -3.12 -10.95 0.14
N GLY A 626 -3.52 -12.16 0.57
CA GLY A 626 -2.67 -13.34 0.55
C GLY A 626 -2.26 -13.78 -0.85
N ALA A 627 -3.07 -13.52 -1.87
CA ALA A 627 -2.70 -13.80 -3.25
C ALA A 627 -1.50 -12.98 -3.73
N PHE A 628 -1.30 -11.77 -3.20
CA PHE A 628 -0.12 -10.95 -3.50
C PHE A 628 1.18 -11.56 -2.97
N MET A 629 1.11 -12.49 -2.00
CA MET A 629 2.27 -13.25 -1.53
C MET A 629 2.77 -14.30 -2.52
N THR A 630 2.09 -14.48 -3.67
CA THR A 630 2.53 -15.40 -4.74
C THR A 630 3.34 -14.72 -5.83
N GLY A 631 3.60 -13.42 -5.69
CA GLY A 631 4.43 -12.62 -6.58
C GLY A 631 5.93 -12.89 -6.41
N GLY A 632 6.74 -12.16 -7.15
CA GLY A 632 8.20 -12.18 -7.08
C GLY A 632 8.80 -10.84 -6.63
N PHE A 633 8.02 -9.76 -6.66
CA PHE A 633 8.46 -8.42 -6.29
C PHE A 633 8.32 -8.19 -4.78
N ALA A 634 9.43 -8.00 -4.09
CA ALA A 634 9.48 -7.94 -2.63
C ALA A 634 8.53 -6.91 -1.99
N PRO A 635 8.36 -5.68 -2.49
CA PRO A 635 7.39 -4.73 -1.93
C PRO A 635 5.95 -5.27 -1.91
N ILE A 636 5.54 -5.96 -2.99
CA ILE A 636 4.20 -6.56 -3.09
C ILE A 636 4.04 -7.71 -2.10
N LEU A 637 5.09 -8.55 -1.95
CA LEU A 637 5.12 -9.63 -0.95
C LEU A 637 4.97 -9.07 0.47
N GLN A 638 5.71 -8.00 0.80
CA GLN A 638 5.67 -7.33 2.10
C GLN A 638 4.28 -6.77 2.41
N ILE A 639 3.68 -6.06 1.45
CA ILE A 639 2.32 -5.49 1.59
C ILE A 639 1.29 -6.62 1.73
N GLY A 640 1.37 -7.65 0.88
CA GLY A 640 0.48 -8.80 0.90
C GLY A 640 0.50 -9.53 2.25
N LEU A 641 1.69 -9.84 2.77
CA LEU A 641 1.86 -10.48 4.08
C LEU A 641 1.38 -9.56 5.21
N GLY A 642 1.80 -8.29 5.19
CA GLY A 642 1.45 -7.33 6.24
C GLY A 642 -0.05 -7.10 6.37
N LEU A 643 -0.75 -6.90 5.25
CA LEU A 643 -2.20 -6.72 5.24
C LEU A 643 -2.96 -8.02 5.60
N THR A 644 -2.51 -9.17 5.09
CA THR A 644 -3.08 -10.47 5.45
C THR A 644 -3.00 -10.71 6.96
N LEU A 645 -1.82 -10.50 7.55
CA LEU A 645 -1.62 -10.67 8.99
C LEU A 645 -2.40 -9.63 9.80
N ALA A 646 -2.41 -8.36 9.37
CA ALA A 646 -3.18 -7.33 10.05
C ALA A 646 -4.66 -7.69 10.11
N VAL A 647 -5.26 -8.14 8.99
CA VAL A 647 -6.65 -8.56 8.92
C VAL A 647 -6.92 -9.81 9.77
N LEU A 648 -6.04 -10.82 9.73
CA LEU A 648 -6.21 -12.06 10.48
C LEU A 648 -6.05 -11.84 11.99
N ILE A 649 -5.03 -11.10 12.42
CA ILE A 649 -4.80 -10.76 13.84
C ILE A 649 -5.98 -9.94 14.37
N ASP A 650 -6.42 -8.94 13.61
CA ASP A 650 -7.53 -8.09 13.99
C ASP A 650 -8.85 -8.90 14.09
N ALA A 651 -9.19 -9.67 13.06
CA ALA A 651 -10.42 -10.45 13.05
C ALA A 651 -10.46 -11.57 14.11
N THR A 652 -9.33 -12.11 14.53
CA THR A 652 -9.25 -13.22 15.49
C THR A 652 -8.94 -12.73 16.90
N LEU A 653 -7.72 -12.27 17.16
CA LEU A 653 -7.28 -11.91 18.50
C LEU A 653 -7.95 -10.63 19.00
N VAL A 654 -8.02 -9.60 18.17
CA VAL A 654 -8.57 -8.32 18.60
C VAL A 654 -10.09 -8.42 18.76
N ARG A 655 -10.81 -8.75 17.70
CA ARG A 655 -12.28 -8.69 17.68
C ARG A 655 -12.97 -9.79 18.43
N MET A 656 -12.46 -11.03 18.36
CA MET A 656 -13.11 -12.16 19.03
C MET A 656 -12.73 -12.27 20.50
N LEU A 657 -11.58 -11.72 20.93
CA LEU A 657 -11.08 -11.84 22.30
C LEU A 657 -10.88 -10.49 23.01
N LEU A 658 -10.06 -9.57 22.46
CA LEU A 658 -9.72 -8.32 23.13
C LEU A 658 -10.90 -7.35 23.21
N VAL A 659 -11.68 -7.20 22.14
CA VAL A 659 -12.86 -6.32 22.14
C VAL A 659 -13.88 -6.75 23.19
N PRO A 660 -14.38 -7.99 23.23
CA PRO A 660 -15.34 -8.40 24.25
C PRO A 660 -14.75 -8.37 25.67
N ALA A 661 -13.45 -8.70 25.85
CA ALA A 661 -12.79 -8.65 27.14
C ALA A 661 -12.70 -7.21 27.67
N THR A 662 -12.23 -6.27 26.86
CA THR A 662 -12.10 -4.86 27.24
C THR A 662 -13.45 -4.19 27.46
N MET A 663 -14.46 -4.47 26.63
CA MET A 663 -15.81 -3.97 26.81
C MET A 663 -16.46 -4.49 28.11
N ALA A 664 -16.22 -5.77 28.43
CA ALA A 664 -16.71 -6.36 29.69
C ALA A 664 -16.02 -5.77 30.93
N LEU A 665 -14.72 -5.44 30.84
CA LEU A 665 -13.98 -4.74 31.91
C LEU A 665 -14.46 -3.30 32.14
N LEU A 666 -14.66 -2.57 31.07
CA LEU A 666 -15.14 -1.20 31.13
C LEU A 666 -16.62 -1.11 31.55
N GLY A 667 -17.45 -2.11 31.21
CA GLY A 667 -18.87 -2.15 31.51
C GLY A 667 -19.59 -0.84 31.19
N ARG A 668 -20.35 -0.27 32.14
CA ARG A 668 -21.04 1.02 31.92
C ARG A 668 -20.12 2.18 31.61
N ARG A 669 -18.85 2.14 32.05
CA ARG A 669 -17.86 3.20 31.79
C ARG A 669 -17.45 3.21 30.29
N ALA A 670 -17.59 2.10 29.58
CA ALA A 670 -17.30 2.07 28.14
C ALA A 670 -18.06 3.15 27.35
N TRP A 671 -19.25 3.52 27.79
CA TRP A 671 -20.13 4.51 27.15
C TRP A 671 -20.06 5.89 27.79
N TRP A 672 -19.01 6.18 28.57
CA TRP A 672 -18.85 7.43 29.26
C TRP A 672 -18.25 8.52 28.34
N ALA A 673 -18.82 9.75 28.51
CA ALA A 673 -18.24 10.96 27.95
C ALA A 673 -18.41 12.12 28.98
N PRO A 674 -17.46 13.08 29.00
CA PRO A 674 -17.60 14.32 29.77
C PRO A 674 -18.87 15.10 29.39
N GLY A 675 -19.49 15.81 30.31
CA GLY A 675 -20.79 16.45 30.10
C GLY A 675 -20.83 17.48 28.96
N TRP A 676 -19.71 18.16 28.68
CA TRP A 676 -19.61 19.09 27.55
C TRP A 676 -19.52 18.37 26.18
N LEU A 677 -18.80 17.26 26.09
CA LEU A 677 -18.73 16.41 24.92
C LEU A 677 -20.08 15.71 24.67
N ARG A 678 -20.77 15.30 25.71
CA ARG A 678 -22.09 14.69 25.60
C ARG A 678 -23.10 15.68 25.04
N ARG A 679 -23.09 16.95 25.49
CA ARG A 679 -23.91 18.02 24.88
C ARG A 679 -23.56 18.27 23.38
N ALA A 680 -22.28 18.21 23.04
CA ALA A 680 -21.86 18.29 21.63
C ALA A 680 -22.37 17.10 20.81
N HIS A 681 -22.28 15.87 21.36
CA HIS A 681 -22.82 14.68 20.70
C HIS A 681 -24.35 14.75 20.55
N ASP A 682 -25.07 15.22 21.58
CA ASP A 682 -26.54 15.38 21.53
C ASP A 682 -26.98 16.43 20.48
N ARG A 683 -26.11 17.41 20.17
CA ARG A 683 -26.38 18.46 19.18
C ARG A 683 -25.94 18.08 17.76
N PHE A 684 -24.81 17.41 17.60
CA PHE A 684 -24.16 17.12 16.33
C PHE A 684 -24.04 15.61 16.04
N GLY A 685 -24.28 14.78 17.06
CA GLY A 685 -24.19 13.33 16.96
C GLY A 685 -25.38 12.73 16.19
N LEU A 686 -25.17 11.53 15.70
CA LEU A 686 -26.16 10.81 14.94
C LEU A 686 -27.05 9.99 15.92
N HIS A 687 -28.24 10.48 16.14
CA HIS A 687 -29.24 9.78 16.93
C HIS A 687 -29.83 8.62 16.12
N GLU A 688 -29.78 7.41 16.66
CA GLU A 688 -30.61 6.32 16.18
C GLU A 688 -32.05 6.57 16.64
N GLU A 689 -32.99 6.65 15.69
CA GLU A 689 -34.39 6.55 16.04
C GLU A 689 -34.63 5.18 16.69
N ALA A 690 -35.14 5.20 17.91
CA ALA A 690 -35.53 3.97 18.59
C ALA A 690 -36.48 3.18 17.68
N PRO A 691 -36.34 1.84 17.57
CA PRO A 691 -37.30 1.05 16.81
C PRO A 691 -38.70 1.35 17.35
N PRO A 692 -39.71 1.50 16.46
CA PRO A 692 -41.09 1.69 16.91
C PRO A 692 -41.42 0.57 17.89
N ALA A 693 -41.95 0.93 19.06
CA ALA A 693 -42.37 -0.02 20.08
C ALA A 693 -43.26 -1.05 19.42
N ALA A 694 -42.97 -2.33 19.67
CA ALA A 694 -43.84 -3.41 19.20
C ALA A 694 -45.27 -3.10 19.67
N PRO A 695 -46.30 -3.24 18.83
CA PRO A 695 -47.66 -3.00 19.24
C PRO A 695 -47.93 -3.91 20.44
N GLU A 696 -48.33 -3.35 21.57
CA GLU A 696 -48.82 -4.10 22.71
C GLU A 696 -49.97 -4.98 22.22
N LEU A 697 -49.74 -6.29 22.21
CA LEU A 697 -50.82 -7.25 22.04
C LEU A 697 -51.78 -7.03 23.21
N THR A 698 -52.79 -6.22 22.98
CA THR A 698 -53.94 -6.11 23.91
C THR A 698 -54.48 -7.52 24.12
N LYS A 699 -54.23 -8.06 25.30
CA LYS A 699 -54.92 -9.25 25.79
C LYS A 699 -56.41 -8.89 25.83
N GLN A 700 -57.17 -9.28 24.80
CA GLN A 700 -58.62 -9.39 24.93
C GLN A 700 -58.90 -10.60 25.80
N HIS A 701 -59.50 -10.34 26.94
CA HIS A 701 -60.10 -11.32 27.85
C HIS A 701 -61.36 -11.95 27.23
#